data_956910778db79df88194b094d4f2d611
#
_entry.id   956910778db79df88194b094d4f2d611
#
_cell.length_a   1.000
_cell.length_b   1.000
_cell.length_c   1.000
_cell.angle_alpha   90.00
_cell.angle_beta   90.00
_cell.angle_gamma   90.00
#
_symmetry.space_group_name_H-M   'P 1'
#
loop_
_entity.id
_entity.type
_entity.pdbx_description
1 polymer ?
#
loop_
_entity_poly.entity_id
_entity_poly.type
_entity_poly.pdbx_seq_one_letter_code
_entity_poly.pdbx_strand_id
1 'polypeptide(L)'
;MAAEGSRGALQAPAERLPVLQDSEASRTVAAADRQPPNARDGGETPESLRVPAAEERVGSSLGGRSIDPAESLSQLLEVSGEYKIPLPKAKFQAICSALHNQICSPAKQHSIENHKELFHCVLLLARSSPDDMLAFLHKQQETEHEAVRVVSLELLRAIVGADLPETRVKKLLIVKSTLSDQNATTQGTFDRFGSLIGRIAPYSCDSLATSRQWVVDCISCLLCIQGQSINLGSAEEELRCLREALTAPDPEALFQASSKMARVVSEYFPSEQATDFIEATLGGLLSASPTCATAAGLWMKIILKECGGAMLDKVPDILAILYRHMPTIQEGSLRQFLVEAVSILAHHHQEAVISSLLSKRLPMDSDTAELWRSLGGDPLLATQVLQALIEKIKTPARTEGNITSEAEIDRHLAAAEPLSATCAIFEVVSALQSSKAVRELLPELFPVLLQQVSQTLGQELPLPTRSSPSEIRKGLQLPEGNPCRLSIKALESVLFKGGNERLVRALRKQRTWTLVENPKTHHEGVCLLVRLLLRSGLITPEIIQSLLPWVNSPSENHRVTSTAFLAQLMSDPMLREKKFLKPVLHILEEKSQDRNSIVRQMAVRGLGNLVYGAPEKVKKHKKFLMVILIRALSDPFSSEVIGESMKAVAKVLKELKEKDIGSSFRDLTQEIRTYFDNEDDALRLWSFVLFGILARLTKRKWKGYFAEQECRATFHLCVPFLGLKRLQTAVNEHLDGTAELKPEELQVDICRHLAKENAELLENLYKSTIMYFFSRWEEIRAVAAKLAGIILEHTDRQRMKWLNLDHLLMSLQFLKKDPSPSVQLVATEVLNDICPGRVLGE
;
A
#
# COMPACT_ATOMS: atom_id res chain seq x y z
N MET A 1 -50.85 33.17 -10.85
CA MET A 1 -51.06 32.55 -12.14
C MET A 1 -50.50 31.17 -12.00
N ALA A 2 -51.32 30.19 -11.64
CA ALA A 2 -52.04 29.26 -12.52
C ALA A 2 -51.02 28.36 -13.27
N ALA A 3 -51.04 27.05 -13.26
CA ALA A 3 -51.99 26.05 -12.81
C ALA A 3 -51.27 24.71 -13.02
N GLU A 4 -51.54 23.73 -12.15
CA GLU A 4 -52.04 22.37 -12.46
C GLU A 4 -51.10 21.47 -13.30
N GLY A 5 -50.91 20.23 -13.04
CA GLY A 5 -51.63 19.25 -12.22
C GLY A 5 -51.26 17.85 -12.67
N SER A 6 -51.62 16.94 -11.80
CA SER A 6 -52.00 15.53 -12.00
C SER A 6 -50.92 14.45 -11.85
N ARG A 7 -50.85 13.82 -10.69
CA ARG A 7 -51.28 12.45 -10.28
C ARG A 7 -51.30 11.36 -11.37
N GLY A 8 -50.62 10.28 -11.09
CA GLY A 8 -50.79 9.00 -11.72
C GLY A 8 -49.94 7.90 -11.05
N ALA A 9 -50.52 7.31 -10.00
CA ALA A 9 -50.03 6.00 -9.48
C ALA A 9 -50.53 4.89 -10.40
N LEU A 10 -49.76 3.81 -10.57
CA LEU A 10 -50.23 2.43 -10.79
C LEU A 10 -49.00 1.51 -10.91
N GLN A 11 -48.72 0.69 -9.85
CA GLN A 11 -48.87 -0.76 -9.80
C GLN A 11 -47.98 -1.56 -10.76
N ALA A 12 -47.15 -2.40 -10.09
CA ALA A 12 -46.49 -3.59 -10.61
C ALA A 12 -47.48 -4.64 -11.11
N PRO A 13 -47.04 -5.59 -11.95
CA PRO A 13 -47.15 -6.95 -11.47
C PRO A 13 -45.89 -7.80 -11.63
N ALA A 14 -45.77 -8.71 -10.69
CA ALA A 14 -44.92 -9.85 -10.66
C ALA A 14 -45.41 -10.96 -11.61
N GLU A 15 -44.51 -11.70 -12.27
CA GLU A 15 -44.73 -13.10 -12.70
C GLU A 15 -43.35 -13.71 -12.99
N ARG A 16 -42.87 -14.60 -12.09
CA ARG A 16 -42.92 -16.08 -12.12
C ARG A 16 -41.86 -16.74 -12.98
N LEU A 17 -40.98 -17.39 -12.24
CA LEU A 17 -40.11 -18.52 -12.61
C LEU A 17 -40.92 -19.71 -13.16
N PRO A 18 -40.27 -20.61 -13.89
CA PRO A 18 -40.43 -22.01 -13.49
C PRO A 18 -39.08 -22.68 -13.16
N VAL A 19 -39.18 -23.40 -12.08
CA VAL A 19 -38.34 -24.49 -11.56
C VAL A 19 -38.62 -25.76 -12.39
N LEU A 20 -37.57 -26.54 -12.68
CA LEU A 20 -37.55 -28.00 -12.84
C LEU A 20 -36.11 -28.43 -12.57
N GLN A 21 -35.83 -28.96 -11.42
CA GLN A 21 -35.91 -30.30 -10.86
C GLN A 21 -35.00 -31.33 -11.57
N ASP A 22 -34.00 -31.70 -10.80
CA ASP A 22 -33.47 -33.05 -10.43
C ASP A 22 -33.53 -34.19 -11.44
N SER A 23 -32.37 -34.83 -11.63
CA SER A 23 -32.25 -36.26 -11.23
C SER A 23 -30.79 -36.72 -11.24
N GLU A 24 -30.42 -37.26 -10.11
CA GLU A 24 -29.28 -38.13 -9.82
C GLU A 24 -29.29 -39.37 -10.73
N ALA A 25 -28.10 -39.88 -11.03
CA ALA A 25 -27.81 -41.27 -10.69
C ALA A 25 -26.38 -41.68 -11.10
N SER A 26 -25.72 -42.18 -10.12
CA SER A 26 -24.50 -43.00 -10.10
C SER A 26 -24.59 -44.25 -10.98
N ARG A 27 -23.43 -44.69 -11.48
CA ARG A 27 -22.85 -46.03 -11.29
C ARG A 27 -21.78 -46.35 -12.33
N THR A 28 -20.55 -46.44 -11.88
CA THR A 28 -19.63 -47.62 -11.85
C THR A 28 -19.79 -48.73 -12.88
N VAL A 29 -18.59 -49.16 -13.32
CA VAL A 29 -18.10 -50.52 -13.52
C VAL A 29 -17.82 -51.02 -14.94
N ALA A 30 -16.51 -51.32 -15.10
CA ALA A 30 -15.87 -52.47 -15.74
C ALA A 30 -15.85 -52.68 -17.27
N ALA A 31 -14.60 -52.74 -17.67
CA ALA A 31 -13.90 -53.72 -18.49
C ALA A 31 -14.73 -54.66 -19.38
N ALA A 32 -14.36 -54.75 -20.64
CA ALA A 32 -13.99 -56.01 -21.30
C ALA A 32 -13.84 -55.81 -22.81
N ASP A 33 -12.68 -56.24 -23.28
CA ASP A 33 -12.37 -56.96 -24.51
C ASP A 33 -13.46 -57.08 -25.56
N ARG A 34 -13.06 -56.76 -26.81
CA ARG A 34 -13.18 -57.71 -27.96
C ARG A 34 -12.61 -57.08 -29.25
N GLN A 35 -11.68 -57.80 -29.83
CA GLN A 35 -11.21 -57.69 -31.21
C GLN A 35 -12.22 -58.25 -32.23
N PRO A 36 -11.92 -58.21 -33.59
CA PRO A 36 -12.75 -57.54 -34.58
C PRO A 36 -13.49 -58.53 -35.52
N PRO A 37 -14.09 -58.07 -36.54
CA PRO A 37 -13.76 -58.65 -37.87
C PRO A 37 -13.76 -57.71 -39.07
N ASN A 38 -12.90 -58.10 -40.02
CA ASN A 38 -12.72 -57.77 -41.40
C ASN A 38 -13.93 -57.32 -42.22
N ALA A 39 -13.74 -56.35 -43.13
CA ALA A 39 -13.56 -56.64 -44.58
C ALA A 39 -13.78 -55.38 -45.48
N ARG A 40 -12.78 -55.17 -46.37
CA ARG A 40 -12.90 -54.77 -47.78
C ARG A 40 -13.56 -53.41 -48.11
N ASP A 41 -12.93 -52.54 -48.80
CA ASP A 41 -12.44 -52.39 -50.16
C ASP A 41 -12.00 -50.93 -50.43
N GLY A 42 -10.91 -50.76 -51.10
CA GLY A 42 -10.76 -49.90 -52.29
C GLY A 42 -10.31 -48.51 -52.18
N GLY A 43 -9.11 -48.20 -52.62
CA GLY A 43 -8.75 -46.82 -52.98
C GLY A 43 -7.28 -46.44 -52.77
N GLU A 44 -6.49 -46.68 -53.74
CA GLU A 44 -5.23 -46.07 -54.16
C GLU A 44 -4.44 -45.15 -53.25
N THR A 45 -3.25 -45.62 -52.85
CA THR A 45 -2.16 -44.83 -52.23
C THR A 45 -1.07 -44.57 -53.30
N PRO A 46 -0.45 -43.36 -53.29
CA PRO A 46 0.79 -43.18 -54.04
C PRO A 46 1.99 -43.62 -53.19
N GLU A 47 2.86 -44.31 -53.82
CA GLU A 47 4.15 -44.85 -53.55
C GLU A 47 5.00 -44.20 -52.47
N SER A 48 5.25 -44.95 -51.39
CA SER A 48 6.40 -44.77 -50.52
C SER A 48 7.63 -45.48 -51.15
N LEU A 49 8.65 -44.70 -51.48
CA LEU A 49 9.97 -45.21 -51.87
C LEU A 49 10.54 -46.05 -50.73
N ARG A 50 10.44 -47.35 -50.82
CA ARG A 50 11.27 -48.33 -50.13
C ARG A 50 12.63 -48.37 -50.77
N VAL A 51 13.67 -48.08 -49.99
CA VAL A 51 15.07 -48.43 -50.36
C VAL A 51 15.20 -49.97 -50.29
N PRO A 52 15.63 -50.67 -51.33
CA PRO A 52 15.84 -52.12 -51.28
C PRO A 52 17.11 -52.46 -50.51
N ALA A 53 16.97 -53.40 -49.57
CA ALA A 53 18.11 -54.18 -49.08
C ALA A 53 18.72 -54.99 -50.20
N ALA A 54 19.93 -54.65 -50.61
CA ALA A 54 20.71 -55.48 -51.53
C ALA A 54 21.60 -56.41 -50.68
N GLU A 55 21.12 -57.64 -50.52
CA GLU A 55 22.00 -58.77 -50.21
C GLU A 55 22.38 -59.54 -51.48
N GLU A 56 23.67 -59.72 -51.57
CA GLU A 56 24.44 -60.74 -52.30
C GLU A 56 24.16 -61.07 -53.78
N ARG A 57 25.13 -60.65 -54.53
CA ARG A 57 25.97 -61.52 -55.41
C ARG A 57 26.64 -60.66 -56.48
N VAL A 58 27.86 -60.46 -56.34
CA VAL A 58 28.82 -60.64 -57.46
C VAL A 58 30.24 -60.75 -56.83
N GLY A 59 30.76 -61.89 -56.92
CA GLY A 59 32.12 -62.14 -56.49
C GLY A 59 33.15 -61.61 -57.39
N SER A 60 34.29 -61.49 -56.82
CA SER A 60 35.65 -61.48 -57.33
C SER A 60 36.12 -60.26 -58.09
N SER A 61 37.23 -59.74 -57.48
CA SER A 61 38.33 -59.03 -58.10
C SER A 61 38.23 -57.57 -58.38
N LEU A 62 38.60 -56.87 -57.35
CA LEU A 62 39.53 -55.71 -57.36
C LEU A 62 39.69 -55.21 -55.88
N GLY A 63 40.92 -55.11 -55.45
CA GLY A 63 41.24 -54.67 -54.08
C GLY A 63 40.72 -53.29 -53.86
N GLY A 64 39.47 -53.20 -53.32
CA GLY A 64 38.75 -52.02 -52.88
C GLY A 64 38.75 -52.06 -51.34
N ARG A 65 39.48 -51.16 -50.68
CA ARG A 65 39.26 -50.85 -49.26
C ARG A 65 37.73 -50.63 -49.03
N SER A 66 37.17 -51.42 -48.15
CA SER A 66 35.82 -51.17 -47.69
C SER A 66 35.86 -49.77 -47.06
N ILE A 67 35.32 -48.80 -47.77
CA ILE A 67 35.21 -47.41 -47.25
C ILE A 67 34.25 -47.48 -46.06
N ASP A 68 34.75 -47.08 -44.90
CA ASP A 68 33.98 -47.02 -43.66
C ASP A 68 32.81 -46.02 -43.90
N PRO A 69 31.56 -46.32 -43.56
CA PRO A 69 30.42 -45.40 -43.70
C PRO A 69 30.65 -44.06 -43.02
N ALA A 70 31.46 -44.02 -41.93
CA ALA A 70 31.85 -42.75 -41.24
C ALA A 70 32.80 -41.91 -42.08
N GLU A 71 33.78 -42.54 -42.76
CA GLU A 71 34.70 -41.88 -43.68
C GLU A 71 33.99 -41.29 -44.90
N SER A 72 33.03 -42.04 -45.47
CA SER A 72 32.20 -41.56 -46.57
C SER A 72 31.32 -40.37 -46.16
N LEU A 73 30.75 -40.37 -44.97
CA LEU A 73 29.96 -39.24 -44.43
C LEU A 73 30.83 -38.03 -44.16
N SER A 74 32.06 -38.23 -43.61
CA SER A 74 33.03 -37.16 -43.38
C SER A 74 33.38 -36.44 -44.69
N GLN A 75 33.73 -37.16 -45.73
CA GLN A 75 34.03 -36.62 -47.06
C GLN A 75 32.86 -35.82 -47.62
N LEU A 76 31.66 -36.32 -47.47
CA LEU A 76 30.43 -35.68 -47.96
C LEU A 76 30.15 -34.37 -47.19
N LEU A 77 30.35 -34.34 -45.86
CA LEU A 77 30.23 -33.16 -45.05
C LEU A 77 31.29 -32.11 -45.33
N GLU A 78 32.55 -32.52 -45.60
CA GLU A 78 33.63 -31.62 -46.03
C GLU A 78 33.26 -30.91 -47.34
N VAL A 79 32.84 -31.65 -48.36
CA VAL A 79 32.38 -31.10 -49.64
C VAL A 79 31.17 -30.16 -49.45
N SER A 80 30.20 -30.57 -48.67
CA SER A 80 29.05 -29.71 -48.32
C SER A 80 29.48 -28.41 -47.66
N GLY A 81 30.45 -28.47 -46.76
CA GLY A 81 31.04 -27.30 -46.08
C GLY A 81 31.85 -26.39 -47.03
N GLU A 82 32.61 -26.94 -47.93
CA GLU A 82 33.37 -26.16 -48.93
C GLU A 82 32.45 -25.40 -49.89
N TYR A 83 31.39 -26.02 -50.35
CA TYR A 83 30.41 -25.41 -51.26
C TYR A 83 29.31 -24.63 -50.52
N LYS A 84 29.36 -24.53 -49.20
CA LYS A 84 28.37 -23.81 -48.34
C LYS A 84 26.95 -24.25 -48.61
N ILE A 85 26.71 -25.54 -48.83
CA ILE A 85 25.39 -26.10 -49.04
C ILE A 85 24.68 -26.26 -47.68
N PRO A 86 23.56 -25.52 -47.38
CA PRO A 86 22.91 -25.66 -46.11
C PRO A 86 22.16 -26.98 -46.03
N LEU A 87 22.39 -27.73 -44.94
CA LEU A 87 21.61 -28.92 -44.60
C LEU A 87 20.21 -28.54 -44.09
N PRO A 88 19.12 -29.12 -44.61
CA PRO A 88 17.78 -28.92 -44.04
C PRO A 88 17.77 -29.35 -42.59
N LYS A 89 17.15 -28.55 -41.70
CA LYS A 89 17.15 -28.71 -40.24
C LYS A 89 16.78 -30.13 -39.76
N ALA A 90 15.79 -30.76 -40.41
CA ALA A 90 15.34 -32.13 -40.10
C ALA A 90 16.45 -33.16 -40.42
N LYS A 91 17.18 -32.99 -41.57
CA LYS A 91 18.28 -33.88 -41.92
C LYS A 91 19.48 -33.66 -41.02
N PHE A 92 19.79 -32.41 -40.67
CA PHE A 92 20.85 -32.10 -39.71
C PHE A 92 20.59 -32.78 -38.36
N GLN A 93 19.39 -32.66 -37.82
CA GLN A 93 19.01 -33.29 -36.52
C GLN A 93 19.07 -34.83 -36.62
N ALA A 94 18.63 -35.44 -37.72
CA ALA A 94 18.70 -36.89 -37.93
C ALA A 94 20.14 -37.37 -37.97
N ILE A 95 21.05 -36.68 -38.67
CA ILE A 95 22.48 -37.04 -38.74
C ILE A 95 23.12 -36.88 -37.36
N CYS A 96 22.91 -35.77 -36.68
CA CYS A 96 23.44 -35.56 -35.31
C CYS A 96 22.94 -36.62 -34.34
N SER A 97 21.65 -37.01 -34.39
CA SER A 97 21.10 -38.06 -33.52
C SER A 97 21.75 -39.44 -33.85
N ALA A 98 21.93 -39.75 -35.10
CA ALA A 98 22.53 -41.01 -35.53
C ALA A 98 24.01 -41.08 -35.06
N LEU A 99 24.81 -40.05 -35.29
CA LEU A 99 26.18 -39.96 -34.85
C LEU A 99 26.32 -40.06 -33.33
N HIS A 100 25.50 -39.31 -32.64
CA HIS A 100 25.48 -39.29 -31.16
C HIS A 100 25.12 -40.64 -30.59
N ASN A 101 24.05 -41.28 -31.10
CA ASN A 101 23.64 -42.62 -30.67
C ASN A 101 24.71 -43.66 -30.98
N GLN A 102 25.44 -43.51 -32.06
CA GLN A 102 26.53 -44.42 -32.43
C GLN A 102 27.71 -44.28 -31.47
N ILE A 103 28.05 -43.06 -31.09
CA ILE A 103 29.12 -42.78 -30.11
C ILE A 103 28.74 -43.28 -28.72
N CYS A 104 27.45 -43.14 -28.34
CA CYS A 104 26.91 -43.60 -27.03
C CYS A 104 26.74 -45.11 -26.93
N SER A 105 26.79 -45.86 -28.03
CA SER A 105 26.46 -47.30 -28.05
C SER A 105 27.58 -48.17 -27.45
N PRO A 106 27.35 -48.85 -26.33
CA PRO A 106 28.36 -49.72 -25.70
C PRO A 106 28.57 -51.03 -26.48
N ALA A 107 27.66 -51.36 -27.43
CA ALA A 107 27.64 -52.66 -28.12
C ALA A 107 28.63 -52.76 -29.31
N LYS A 108 29.20 -51.65 -29.75
CA LYS A 108 30.15 -51.61 -30.85
C LYS A 108 31.50 -51.08 -30.31
N GLN A 109 32.46 -51.95 -30.04
CA GLN A 109 33.86 -51.55 -29.96
C GLN A 109 34.27 -50.98 -31.30
N HIS A 110 34.13 -49.67 -31.47
CA HIS A 110 34.68 -48.97 -32.62
C HIS A 110 36.19 -49.02 -32.57
N SER A 111 36.84 -49.26 -33.73
CA SER A 111 38.24 -49.00 -33.85
C SER A 111 38.53 -47.51 -33.45
N ILE A 112 39.70 -47.24 -32.89
CA ILE A 112 40.13 -45.87 -32.54
C ILE A 112 39.98 -44.92 -33.73
N GLU A 113 40.22 -45.44 -34.95
CA GLU A 113 40.08 -44.69 -36.16
C GLU A 113 38.61 -44.31 -36.50
N ASN A 114 37.67 -45.26 -36.36
CA ASN A 114 36.28 -45.02 -36.58
C ASN A 114 35.70 -44.01 -35.54
N HIS A 115 36.15 -44.08 -34.29
CA HIS A 115 35.73 -43.10 -33.26
C HIS A 115 36.23 -41.68 -33.61
N LYS A 116 37.43 -41.52 -34.10
CA LYS A 116 37.98 -40.24 -34.58
C LYS A 116 37.17 -39.68 -35.74
N GLU A 117 36.78 -40.52 -36.71
CA GLU A 117 35.96 -40.11 -37.86
C GLU A 117 34.56 -39.68 -37.45
N LEU A 118 33.93 -40.35 -36.47
CA LEU A 118 32.62 -39.93 -35.96
C LEU A 118 32.74 -38.52 -35.29
N PHE A 119 33.79 -38.30 -34.51
CA PHE A 119 34.06 -36.97 -33.95
C PHE A 119 34.33 -35.93 -34.99
N HIS A 120 35.08 -36.29 -36.06
CA HIS A 120 35.37 -35.41 -37.19
C HIS A 120 34.06 -34.99 -37.93
N CYS A 121 33.14 -35.93 -38.17
CA CYS A 121 31.82 -35.64 -38.69
C CYS A 121 31.03 -34.64 -37.84
N VAL A 122 31.05 -34.78 -36.49
CA VAL A 122 30.42 -33.85 -35.59
C VAL A 122 31.06 -32.45 -35.66
N LEU A 123 32.38 -32.35 -35.72
CA LEU A 123 33.09 -31.08 -35.92
C LEU A 123 32.73 -30.39 -37.23
N LEU A 124 32.60 -31.15 -38.33
CA LEU A 124 32.16 -30.63 -39.64
C LEU A 124 30.71 -30.10 -39.57
N LEU A 125 29.82 -30.81 -38.94
CA LEU A 125 28.45 -30.36 -38.67
C LEU A 125 28.39 -29.11 -37.83
N ALA A 126 29.21 -29.05 -36.75
CA ALA A 126 29.34 -27.88 -35.91
C ALA A 126 29.84 -26.66 -36.67
N ARG A 127 30.75 -26.86 -37.64
CA ARG A 127 31.25 -25.80 -38.54
C ARG A 127 30.19 -25.29 -39.50
N SER A 128 29.29 -26.18 -39.99
CA SER A 128 28.26 -25.82 -40.93
C SER A 128 27.08 -25.10 -40.25
N SER A 129 26.65 -25.55 -39.07
CA SER A 129 25.50 -25.03 -38.33
C SER A 129 25.74 -25.04 -36.84
N PRO A 130 26.54 -24.08 -36.31
CA PRO A 130 26.99 -24.08 -34.90
C PRO A 130 25.77 -23.93 -33.92
N ASP A 131 24.79 -23.13 -34.25
CA ASP A 131 23.61 -22.94 -33.42
C ASP A 131 22.73 -24.18 -33.27
N ASP A 132 22.46 -24.85 -34.40
CA ASP A 132 21.72 -26.09 -34.39
C ASP A 132 22.42 -27.20 -33.66
N MET A 133 23.81 -27.23 -33.78
CA MET A 133 24.63 -28.20 -33.03
C MET A 133 24.62 -27.95 -31.53
N LEU A 134 24.80 -26.71 -31.08
CA LEU A 134 24.74 -26.37 -29.67
C LEU A 134 23.34 -26.65 -29.06
N ALA A 135 22.27 -26.32 -29.80
CA ALA A 135 20.92 -26.64 -29.38
C ALA A 135 20.65 -28.16 -29.28
N PHE A 136 21.24 -28.94 -30.23
CA PHE A 136 21.15 -30.39 -30.19
C PHE A 136 21.91 -30.97 -28.99
N LEU A 137 23.15 -30.56 -28.75
CA LEU A 137 23.95 -31.05 -27.60
C LEU A 137 23.29 -30.67 -26.27
N HIS A 138 22.77 -29.47 -26.16
CA HIS A 138 22.04 -29.03 -24.96
C HIS A 138 20.84 -29.93 -24.66
N LYS A 139 20.02 -30.25 -25.66
CA LYS A 139 18.91 -31.18 -25.53
C LYS A 139 19.35 -32.57 -25.05
N GLN A 140 20.51 -33.04 -25.50
CA GLN A 140 21.06 -34.33 -25.05
C GLN A 140 21.60 -34.29 -23.61
N GLN A 141 22.06 -33.14 -23.13
CA GLN A 141 22.51 -32.95 -21.76
C GLN A 141 21.34 -32.96 -20.75
N GLU A 142 20.14 -32.60 -21.16
CA GLU A 142 18.92 -32.64 -20.33
C GLU A 142 18.37 -34.06 -20.09
N THR A 143 18.95 -35.08 -20.70
CA THR A 143 18.47 -36.46 -20.56
C THR A 143 18.95 -37.10 -19.27
N GLU A 144 18.11 -38.04 -18.74
CA GLU A 144 18.45 -38.81 -17.53
C GLU A 144 19.57 -39.84 -17.78
N HIS A 145 19.89 -40.15 -19.04
CA HIS A 145 20.91 -41.12 -19.41
C HIS A 145 22.33 -40.58 -19.28
N GLU A 146 23.06 -41.05 -18.31
CA GLU A 146 24.41 -40.60 -17.94
C GLU A 146 25.41 -40.66 -19.14
N ALA A 147 25.39 -41.80 -19.87
CA ALA A 147 26.24 -41.95 -21.02
C ALA A 147 26.02 -40.90 -22.11
N VAL A 148 24.77 -40.49 -22.32
CA VAL A 148 24.39 -39.47 -23.28
C VAL A 148 24.91 -38.09 -22.83
N ARG A 149 24.84 -37.78 -21.55
CA ARG A 149 25.37 -36.51 -21.00
C ARG A 149 26.91 -36.44 -21.13
N VAL A 150 27.58 -37.51 -20.74
CA VAL A 150 29.06 -37.57 -20.85
C VAL A 150 29.51 -37.33 -22.29
N VAL A 151 28.94 -38.06 -23.25
CA VAL A 151 29.29 -37.92 -24.67
C VAL A 151 28.95 -36.52 -25.18
N SER A 152 27.84 -35.93 -24.74
CA SER A 152 27.50 -34.57 -25.16
C SER A 152 28.47 -33.52 -24.65
N LEU A 153 28.96 -33.65 -23.40
CA LEU A 153 29.98 -32.77 -22.85
C LEU A 153 31.35 -32.99 -23.54
N GLU A 154 31.71 -34.24 -23.83
CA GLU A 154 32.91 -34.58 -24.57
C GLU A 154 32.91 -33.99 -25.99
N LEU A 155 31.78 -34.10 -26.70
CA LEU A 155 31.60 -33.49 -28.01
C LEU A 155 31.67 -31.96 -27.94
N LEU A 156 31.05 -31.36 -26.92
CA LEU A 156 31.13 -29.92 -26.72
C LEU A 156 32.59 -29.48 -26.49
N ARG A 157 33.34 -30.20 -25.63
CA ARG A 157 34.77 -29.96 -25.44
C ARG A 157 35.52 -30.05 -26.74
N ALA A 158 35.28 -31.10 -27.56
CA ALA A 158 35.93 -31.27 -28.83
C ALA A 158 35.66 -30.15 -29.83
N ILE A 159 34.43 -29.63 -29.81
CA ILE A 159 34.02 -28.48 -30.64
C ILE A 159 34.71 -27.20 -30.18
N VAL A 160 34.76 -26.96 -28.86
CA VAL A 160 35.37 -25.76 -28.29
C VAL A 160 36.88 -25.80 -28.32
N GLY A 161 37.46 -26.98 -28.06
CA GLY A 161 38.93 -27.21 -28.04
C GLY A 161 39.58 -27.61 -29.36
N ALA A 162 38.80 -27.64 -30.46
CA ALA A 162 39.36 -27.95 -31.75
C ALA A 162 40.37 -26.88 -32.17
N ASP A 163 41.62 -27.31 -32.47
CA ASP A 163 42.72 -26.49 -33.01
C ASP A 163 42.38 -25.95 -34.41
N LEU A 164 41.49 -24.97 -34.43
CA LEU A 164 41.16 -24.20 -35.61
C LEU A 164 42.02 -22.94 -35.64
N PRO A 165 42.54 -22.53 -36.80
CA PRO A 165 43.29 -21.28 -36.91
C PRO A 165 42.48 -20.17 -36.28
N GLU A 166 43.10 -19.36 -35.41
CA GLU A 166 42.42 -18.32 -34.55
C GLU A 166 41.33 -17.51 -35.24
N THR A 167 41.51 -17.23 -36.54
CA THR A 167 40.56 -16.52 -37.38
C THR A 167 39.28 -17.31 -37.70
N ARG A 168 39.31 -18.66 -37.66
CA ARG A 168 38.15 -19.51 -37.98
C ARG A 168 37.35 -19.88 -36.76
N VAL A 169 37.94 -20.06 -35.58
CA VAL A 169 37.21 -20.30 -34.31
C VAL A 169 36.41 -19.06 -33.92
N LYS A 170 37.01 -17.88 -34.07
CA LYS A 170 36.25 -16.60 -33.90
C LYS A 170 35.05 -16.48 -34.84
N LYS A 171 35.16 -16.95 -36.09
CA LYS A 171 34.05 -16.94 -37.06
C LYS A 171 32.99 -18.02 -36.82
N LEU A 172 33.26 -19.10 -36.12
CA LEU A 172 32.34 -20.17 -35.77
C LEU A 172 31.47 -19.82 -34.59
N LEU A 173 32.02 -19.05 -33.66
CA LEU A 173 31.36 -18.65 -32.42
C LEU A 173 30.86 -17.19 -32.44
N ILE A 174 31.29 -16.41 -33.46
CA ILE A 174 30.85 -15.02 -33.68
C ILE A 174 29.73 -15.01 -34.72
N VAL A 175 28.50 -14.85 -34.29
CA VAL A 175 27.42 -14.45 -35.19
C VAL A 175 27.66 -12.99 -35.54
N LYS A 176 27.76 -12.69 -36.87
CA LYS A 176 27.81 -11.33 -37.36
C LYS A 176 26.69 -10.52 -36.75
N SER A 177 27.02 -9.50 -35.94
CA SER A 177 26.12 -8.37 -35.81
C SER A 177 26.07 -7.69 -37.17
N THR A 178 24.98 -7.86 -37.88
CA THR A 178 24.72 -7.21 -39.13
C THR A 178 24.42 -5.74 -38.89
N LEU A 179 25.17 -4.92 -39.61
CA LEU A 179 24.86 -3.57 -40.04
C LEU A 179 25.20 -2.39 -39.10
N SER A 180 26.11 -1.61 -39.67
CA SER A 180 26.36 -0.20 -39.44
C SER A 180 27.44 0.13 -38.38
N ASP A 181 28.70 0.03 -38.78
CA ASP A 181 29.60 1.19 -38.75
C ASP A 181 30.99 0.81 -39.31
N GLN A 182 31.35 1.46 -40.40
CA GLN A 182 32.60 1.22 -41.16
C GLN A 182 33.84 1.87 -40.55
N ASN A 183 33.94 2.08 -39.23
CA ASN A 183 35.15 2.69 -38.65
C ASN A 183 35.37 2.31 -37.15
N ALA A 184 35.25 1.04 -36.79
CA ALA A 184 35.79 0.60 -35.48
C ALA A 184 36.66 -0.65 -35.70
N THR A 185 37.88 -0.58 -35.26
CA THR A 185 38.73 -1.74 -34.99
C THR A 185 38.13 -2.58 -33.87
N THR A 186 37.06 -3.29 -34.16
CA THR A 186 36.36 -4.15 -33.22
C THR A 186 37.15 -5.42 -33.05
N GLN A 187 37.89 -5.54 -31.96
CA GLN A 187 38.22 -6.84 -31.38
C GLN A 187 36.90 -7.60 -31.24
N GLY A 188 36.73 -8.66 -32.06
CA GLY A 188 35.51 -9.46 -32.05
C GLY A 188 35.31 -10.09 -30.68
N THR A 189 34.29 -9.65 -29.98
CA THR A 189 33.86 -10.23 -28.70
C THR A 189 33.27 -11.62 -28.93
N PHE A 190 33.55 -12.55 -28.02
CA PHE A 190 32.95 -13.88 -28.03
C PHE A 190 31.55 -13.85 -27.47
N ASP A 191 30.51 -13.64 -28.29
CA ASP A 191 29.13 -13.31 -27.92
C ASP A 191 28.35 -14.43 -27.22
N ARG A 192 28.91 -15.65 -27.10
CA ARG A 192 28.23 -16.81 -26.51
C ARG A 192 28.81 -17.31 -25.21
N PHE A 193 29.80 -16.64 -24.66
CA PHE A 193 30.46 -17.06 -23.45
C PHE A 193 29.49 -17.24 -22.29
N GLY A 194 28.67 -16.23 -22.01
CA GLY A 194 27.68 -16.27 -20.93
C GLY A 194 26.69 -17.42 -21.07
N SER A 195 26.08 -17.58 -22.25
CA SER A 195 25.14 -18.66 -22.52
C SER A 195 25.76 -20.06 -22.37
N LEU A 196 26.99 -20.27 -22.87
CA LEU A 196 27.66 -21.56 -22.77
C LEU A 196 28.06 -21.88 -21.33
N ILE A 197 28.66 -20.93 -20.63
CA ILE A 197 28.98 -21.10 -19.21
C ILE A 197 27.71 -21.43 -18.40
N GLY A 198 26.58 -20.69 -18.58
CA GLY A 198 25.32 -20.94 -17.87
C GLY A 198 24.79 -22.35 -18.10
N ARG A 199 24.97 -22.92 -19.28
CA ARG A 199 24.51 -24.28 -19.62
C ARG A 199 25.37 -25.38 -19.06
N ILE A 200 26.73 -25.23 -19.07
CA ILE A 200 27.65 -26.29 -18.63
C ILE A 200 27.92 -26.24 -17.14
N ALA A 201 27.90 -25.08 -16.52
CA ALA A 201 28.19 -24.87 -15.10
C ALA A 201 27.43 -25.81 -14.14
N PRO A 202 26.13 -26.10 -14.33
CA PRO A 202 25.39 -27.02 -13.47
C PRO A 202 26.00 -28.41 -13.38
N TYR A 203 26.58 -28.92 -14.45
CA TYR A 203 27.19 -30.24 -14.51
C TYR A 203 28.57 -30.36 -13.81
N SER A 204 29.07 -29.25 -13.24
CA SER A 204 30.22 -29.29 -12.33
C SER A 204 29.94 -30.09 -11.04
N CYS A 205 28.66 -30.35 -10.73
CA CYS A 205 28.24 -31.21 -9.63
C CYS A 205 27.41 -32.42 -10.12
N ASP A 206 27.66 -32.88 -11.37
CA ASP A 206 27.05 -34.09 -11.92
C ASP A 206 27.43 -35.32 -11.08
N SER A 207 26.62 -36.37 -11.09
CA SER A 207 26.86 -37.65 -10.44
C SER A 207 28.15 -38.30 -10.88
N LEU A 208 28.52 -38.18 -12.18
CA LEU A 208 29.70 -38.79 -12.78
C LEU A 208 30.94 -37.88 -12.72
N ALA A 209 32.04 -38.42 -12.23
CA ALA A 209 33.31 -37.71 -12.17
C ALA A 209 33.82 -37.30 -13.57
N THR A 210 33.60 -38.13 -14.59
CA THR A 210 33.96 -37.84 -15.99
C THR A 210 33.20 -36.60 -16.50
N SER A 211 31.90 -36.48 -16.25
CA SER A 211 31.12 -35.27 -16.61
C SER A 211 31.73 -34.04 -15.97
N ARG A 212 32.01 -34.09 -14.69
CA ARG A 212 32.59 -32.98 -13.93
C ARG A 212 33.95 -32.54 -14.49
N GLN A 213 34.81 -33.49 -14.87
CA GLN A 213 36.10 -33.22 -15.49
C GLN A 213 35.96 -32.55 -16.88
N TRP A 214 35.00 -33.04 -17.70
CA TRP A 214 34.71 -32.42 -19.01
C TRP A 214 34.24 -30.97 -18.88
N VAL A 215 33.47 -30.66 -17.82
CA VAL A 215 33.06 -29.28 -17.54
C VAL A 215 34.24 -28.37 -17.27
N VAL A 216 35.21 -28.80 -16.47
CA VAL A 216 36.43 -28.02 -16.22
C VAL A 216 37.20 -27.78 -17.51
N ASP A 217 37.37 -28.84 -18.32
CA ASP A 217 38.09 -28.72 -19.58
C ASP A 217 37.38 -27.78 -20.57
N CYS A 218 36.05 -27.86 -20.66
CA CYS A 218 35.24 -26.92 -21.45
C CYS A 218 35.39 -25.47 -20.97
N ILE A 219 35.32 -25.23 -19.65
CA ILE A 219 35.47 -23.90 -19.05
C ILE A 219 36.91 -23.37 -19.34
N SER A 220 37.92 -24.18 -19.19
CA SER A 220 39.31 -23.81 -19.51
C SER A 220 39.44 -23.38 -20.97
N CYS A 221 38.91 -24.16 -21.93
CA CYS A 221 38.87 -23.79 -23.33
C CYS A 221 38.12 -22.50 -23.62
N LEU A 222 36.93 -22.30 -22.97
CA LEU A 222 36.13 -21.09 -23.13
C LEU A 222 36.85 -19.85 -22.59
N LEU A 223 37.56 -19.97 -21.47
CA LEU A 223 38.39 -18.88 -20.92
C LEU A 223 39.57 -18.56 -21.84
N CYS A 224 40.23 -19.56 -22.44
CA CYS A 224 41.27 -19.32 -23.44
C CYS A 224 40.75 -18.54 -24.66
N ILE A 225 39.51 -18.81 -25.11
CA ILE A 225 38.89 -18.08 -26.21
C ILE A 225 38.57 -16.65 -25.77
N GLN A 226 38.01 -16.47 -24.57
CA GLN A 226 37.64 -15.18 -24.05
C GLN A 226 38.85 -14.31 -23.72
N GLY A 227 39.91 -14.92 -23.18
CA GLY A 227 41.09 -14.25 -22.64
C GLY A 227 42.25 -14.06 -23.63
N GLN A 228 42.09 -14.16 -24.94
CA GLN A 228 43.16 -14.13 -25.96
C GLN A 228 44.18 -12.97 -25.88
N SER A 229 43.88 -11.95 -25.03
CA SER A 229 44.79 -10.81 -24.80
C SER A 229 45.35 -10.77 -23.37
N ILE A 230 45.04 -11.75 -22.50
CA ILE A 230 45.36 -11.74 -21.07
C ILE A 230 46.12 -12.99 -20.70
N ASN A 231 47.11 -12.86 -19.84
CA ASN A 231 47.90 -14.01 -19.33
C ASN A 231 47.03 -14.82 -18.35
N LEU A 232 46.46 -15.93 -18.83
CA LEU A 232 45.57 -16.84 -18.08
C LEU A 232 46.33 -17.84 -17.18
N GLY A 233 47.68 -17.80 -17.11
CA GLY A 233 48.46 -18.83 -16.45
C GLY A 233 48.05 -19.13 -14.99
N SER A 234 47.58 -18.14 -14.24
CA SER A 234 47.07 -18.33 -12.87
C SER A 234 45.70 -19.06 -12.86
N ALA A 235 44.80 -18.68 -13.75
CA ALA A 235 43.47 -19.29 -13.84
C ALA A 235 43.53 -20.74 -14.34
N GLU A 236 44.40 -21.04 -15.29
CA GLU A 236 44.63 -22.42 -15.79
C GLU A 236 45.15 -23.34 -14.69
N GLU A 237 46.13 -22.89 -13.88
CA GLU A 237 46.66 -23.67 -12.77
C GLU A 237 45.58 -23.90 -11.68
N GLU A 238 44.80 -22.90 -11.38
CA GLU A 238 43.71 -23.04 -10.41
C GLU A 238 42.62 -24.02 -10.90
N LEU A 239 42.22 -23.93 -12.18
CA LEU A 239 41.29 -24.87 -12.80
C LEU A 239 41.87 -26.30 -12.83
N ARG A 240 43.20 -26.49 -13.07
CA ARG A 240 43.84 -27.79 -13.01
C ARG A 240 43.73 -28.40 -11.60
N CYS A 241 43.97 -27.62 -10.55
CA CYS A 241 43.82 -28.08 -9.17
C CYS A 241 42.34 -28.40 -8.85
N LEU A 242 41.40 -27.60 -9.34
CA LEU A 242 39.97 -27.85 -9.16
C LEU A 242 39.48 -29.11 -9.89
N ARG A 243 40.05 -29.45 -11.02
CA ARG A 243 39.77 -30.69 -11.75
C ARG A 243 40.03 -31.95 -10.89
N GLU A 244 41.09 -31.94 -10.09
CA GLU A 244 41.38 -33.01 -9.15
C GLU A 244 40.38 -33.04 -7.99
N ALA A 245 40.03 -31.87 -7.43
CA ALA A 245 39.07 -31.75 -6.35
C ALA A 245 37.67 -32.24 -6.76
N LEU A 246 37.26 -32.08 -8.02
CA LEU A 246 35.99 -32.53 -8.57
C LEU A 246 35.89 -34.05 -8.79
N THR A 247 36.95 -34.84 -8.49
CA THR A 247 36.86 -36.29 -8.47
C THR A 247 36.19 -36.84 -7.21
N ALA A 248 36.17 -36.04 -6.11
CA ALA A 248 35.55 -36.41 -4.85
C ALA A 248 34.05 -36.69 -5.00
N PRO A 249 33.49 -37.69 -4.33
CA PRO A 249 32.08 -38.03 -4.39
C PRO A 249 31.21 -37.16 -3.43
N ASP A 250 31.86 -36.44 -2.49
CA ASP A 250 31.14 -35.65 -1.48
C ASP A 250 30.48 -34.40 -2.05
N PRO A 251 29.14 -34.24 -1.97
CA PRO A 251 28.41 -33.09 -2.52
C PRO A 251 28.89 -31.75 -2.00
N GLU A 252 29.25 -31.65 -0.72
CA GLU A 252 29.69 -30.38 -0.11
C GLU A 252 31.05 -29.96 -0.68
N ALA A 253 31.99 -30.89 -0.84
CA ALA A 253 33.27 -30.64 -1.48
C ALA A 253 33.10 -30.24 -2.94
N LEU A 254 32.14 -30.86 -3.67
CA LEU A 254 31.79 -30.49 -5.04
C LEU A 254 31.24 -29.06 -5.12
N PHE A 255 30.30 -28.66 -4.24
CA PHE A 255 29.79 -27.30 -4.22
C PHE A 255 30.87 -26.26 -3.93
N GLN A 256 31.80 -26.57 -3.03
CA GLN A 256 32.94 -25.69 -2.75
C GLN A 256 33.89 -25.55 -3.96
N ALA A 257 34.21 -26.65 -4.62
CA ALA A 257 35.06 -26.64 -5.82
C ALA A 257 34.37 -25.91 -6.98
N SER A 258 33.06 -26.18 -7.21
CA SER A 258 32.24 -25.51 -8.19
C SER A 258 32.13 -23.98 -7.92
N SER A 259 32.02 -23.60 -6.65
CA SER A 259 31.99 -22.20 -6.24
C SER A 259 33.31 -21.47 -6.49
N LYS A 260 34.44 -22.13 -6.27
CA LYS A 260 35.76 -21.60 -6.61
C LYS A 260 35.91 -21.41 -8.12
N MET A 261 35.49 -22.41 -8.92
CA MET A 261 35.50 -22.31 -10.37
C MET A 261 34.66 -21.15 -10.90
N ALA A 262 33.45 -20.92 -10.30
CA ALA A 262 32.62 -19.77 -10.62
C ALA A 262 33.34 -18.43 -10.37
N ARG A 263 34.14 -18.32 -9.30
CA ARG A 263 34.97 -17.12 -9.03
C ARG A 263 36.05 -16.91 -10.06
N VAL A 264 36.78 -17.98 -10.46
CA VAL A 264 37.77 -17.88 -11.53
C VAL A 264 37.12 -17.38 -12.82
N VAL A 265 35.93 -17.89 -13.16
CA VAL A 265 35.20 -17.46 -14.36
C VAL A 265 34.72 -16.00 -14.23
N SER A 266 34.35 -15.56 -13.04
CA SER A 266 33.86 -14.19 -12.83
C SER A 266 34.90 -13.11 -13.16
N GLU A 267 36.21 -13.41 -13.04
CA GLU A 267 37.26 -12.45 -13.36
C GLU A 267 37.30 -12.11 -14.87
N TYR A 268 36.81 -13.01 -15.73
CA TYR A 268 36.81 -12.87 -17.19
C TYR A 268 35.40 -12.75 -17.77
N PHE A 269 34.37 -12.61 -16.93
CA PHE A 269 32.98 -12.66 -17.36
C PHE A 269 32.54 -11.34 -18.01
N PRO A 270 32.02 -11.35 -19.27
CA PRO A 270 31.56 -10.17 -19.94
C PRO A 270 30.17 -9.77 -19.41
N SER A 271 30.05 -8.58 -18.80
CA SER A 271 28.79 -8.07 -18.21
C SER A 271 27.65 -7.94 -19.22
N GLU A 272 27.97 -7.70 -20.48
CA GLU A 272 27.00 -7.59 -21.59
C GLU A 272 26.21 -8.89 -21.83
N GLN A 273 26.80 -10.05 -21.45
CA GLN A 273 26.19 -11.37 -21.62
C GLN A 273 25.50 -11.89 -20.35
N ALA A 274 25.30 -11.05 -19.38
CA ALA A 274 24.68 -11.43 -18.10
C ALA A 274 23.26 -12.00 -18.28
N THR A 275 22.46 -11.42 -19.19
CA THR A 275 21.10 -11.90 -19.49
C THR A 275 21.10 -13.31 -20.05
N ASP A 276 21.98 -13.59 -21.00
CA ASP A 276 22.08 -14.89 -21.64
C ASP A 276 22.59 -15.96 -20.67
N PHE A 277 23.52 -15.58 -19.78
CA PHE A 277 24.01 -16.45 -18.69
C PHE A 277 22.86 -16.77 -17.71
N ILE A 278 22.11 -15.77 -17.24
CA ILE A 278 21.01 -15.97 -16.29
C ILE A 278 19.94 -16.86 -16.91
N GLU A 279 19.53 -16.61 -18.16
CA GLU A 279 18.51 -17.43 -18.82
C GLU A 279 18.98 -18.88 -19.01
N ALA A 280 20.23 -19.09 -19.38
CA ALA A 280 20.82 -20.42 -19.50
C ALA A 280 20.91 -21.15 -18.16
N THR A 281 21.30 -20.44 -17.09
CA THR A 281 21.43 -21.00 -15.73
C THR A 281 20.07 -21.36 -15.12
N LEU A 282 19.01 -20.60 -15.44
CA LEU A 282 17.63 -20.91 -15.01
C LEU A 282 17.14 -22.23 -15.59
N GLY A 283 17.55 -22.58 -16.82
CA GLY A 283 17.33 -23.92 -17.37
C GLY A 283 17.98 -25.00 -16.50
N GLY A 284 19.18 -24.74 -15.98
CA GLY A 284 19.88 -25.63 -15.07
C GLY A 284 19.21 -25.83 -13.71
N LEU A 285 18.50 -24.81 -13.19
CA LEU A 285 17.69 -24.92 -11.96
C LEU A 285 16.50 -25.87 -12.11
N LEU A 286 16.02 -26.09 -13.33
CA LEU A 286 14.95 -27.04 -13.65
C LEU A 286 15.47 -28.47 -13.92
N SER A 287 16.76 -28.72 -13.71
CA SER A 287 17.37 -30.04 -13.90
C SER A 287 16.76 -31.09 -12.97
N ALA A 288 16.58 -32.32 -13.48
CA ALA A 288 16.15 -33.46 -12.68
C ALA A 288 17.17 -33.84 -11.56
N SER A 289 18.43 -33.44 -11.71
CA SER A 289 19.49 -33.68 -10.70
C SER A 289 19.49 -32.55 -9.66
N PRO A 290 19.20 -32.82 -8.38
CA PRO A 290 19.20 -31.77 -7.33
C PRO A 290 20.57 -31.12 -7.14
N THR A 291 21.68 -31.88 -7.34
CA THR A 291 23.05 -31.35 -7.21
C THR A 291 23.37 -30.41 -8.34
N CYS A 292 22.96 -30.71 -9.56
CA CYS A 292 23.13 -29.83 -10.72
C CYS A 292 22.26 -28.58 -10.58
N ALA A 293 21.01 -28.71 -10.10
CA ALA A 293 20.14 -27.58 -9.86
C ALA A 293 20.72 -26.63 -8.78
N THR A 294 21.22 -27.16 -7.67
CA THR A 294 21.91 -26.38 -6.64
C THR A 294 23.18 -25.70 -7.20
N ALA A 295 23.96 -26.38 -8.01
CA ALA A 295 25.14 -25.81 -8.64
C ALA A 295 24.76 -24.63 -9.56
N ALA A 296 23.69 -24.76 -10.35
CA ALA A 296 23.16 -23.66 -11.16
C ALA A 296 22.86 -22.40 -10.31
N GLY A 297 22.16 -22.58 -9.20
CA GLY A 297 21.87 -21.49 -8.27
C GLY A 297 23.12 -20.85 -7.67
N LEU A 298 24.09 -21.65 -7.28
CA LEU A 298 25.41 -21.17 -6.75
C LEU A 298 26.17 -20.35 -7.79
N TRP A 299 26.24 -20.82 -9.03
CA TRP A 299 26.89 -20.09 -10.11
C TRP A 299 26.22 -18.74 -10.39
N MET A 300 24.89 -18.73 -10.48
CA MET A 300 24.12 -17.48 -10.65
C MET A 300 24.45 -16.49 -9.53
N LYS A 301 24.41 -16.95 -8.28
CA LYS A 301 24.71 -16.13 -7.10
C LYS A 301 26.13 -15.56 -7.12
N ILE A 302 27.13 -16.36 -7.49
CA ILE A 302 28.55 -15.93 -7.48
C ILE A 302 28.81 -14.92 -8.60
N ILE A 303 28.38 -15.20 -9.83
CA ILE A 303 28.57 -14.30 -10.97
C ILE A 303 27.86 -12.94 -10.70
N LEU A 304 26.65 -12.95 -10.19
CA LEU A 304 25.95 -11.71 -9.82
C LEU A 304 26.65 -10.95 -8.68
N LYS A 305 27.23 -11.67 -7.73
CA LYS A 305 27.96 -11.05 -6.61
C LYS A 305 29.27 -10.40 -7.05
N GLU A 306 30.06 -11.09 -7.87
CA GLU A 306 31.38 -10.61 -8.27
C GLU A 306 31.29 -9.61 -9.45
N CYS A 307 30.40 -9.85 -10.43
CA CYS A 307 30.30 -9.03 -11.65
C CYS A 307 29.14 -8.06 -11.63
N GLY A 308 28.20 -8.16 -10.67
CA GLY A 308 26.96 -7.40 -10.64
C GLY A 308 27.15 -5.89 -10.73
N GLY A 309 28.25 -5.35 -10.18
CA GLY A 309 28.54 -3.91 -10.22
C GLY A 309 28.65 -3.32 -11.63
N ALA A 310 29.02 -4.14 -12.63
CA ALA A 310 29.13 -3.72 -14.03
C ALA A 310 27.85 -3.96 -14.86
N MET A 311 26.74 -4.44 -14.25
CA MET A 311 25.54 -4.89 -14.96
C MET A 311 24.36 -3.90 -14.90
N LEU A 312 24.59 -2.62 -14.58
CA LEU A 312 23.51 -1.62 -14.38
C LEU A 312 22.47 -1.63 -15.51
N ASP A 313 22.92 -1.59 -16.76
CA ASP A 313 22.04 -1.50 -17.94
C ASP A 313 21.26 -2.81 -18.18
N LYS A 314 21.68 -3.92 -17.57
CA LYS A 314 21.06 -5.25 -17.71
C LYS A 314 20.10 -5.59 -16.57
N VAL A 315 20.08 -4.80 -15.49
CA VAL A 315 19.23 -5.06 -14.33
C VAL A 315 17.76 -5.25 -14.69
N PRO A 316 17.11 -4.38 -15.50
CA PRO A 316 15.70 -4.55 -15.86
C PRO A 316 15.42 -5.87 -16.60
N ASP A 317 16.32 -6.23 -17.53
CA ASP A 317 16.20 -7.46 -18.34
C ASP A 317 16.39 -8.70 -17.48
N ILE A 318 17.39 -8.70 -16.60
CA ILE A 318 17.64 -9.79 -15.64
C ILE A 318 16.44 -9.99 -14.73
N LEU A 319 15.88 -8.91 -14.16
CA LEU A 319 14.69 -8.98 -13.32
C LEU A 319 13.47 -9.49 -14.09
N ALA A 320 13.31 -9.11 -15.36
CA ALA A 320 12.22 -9.62 -16.19
C ALA A 320 12.36 -11.12 -16.45
N ILE A 321 13.57 -11.61 -16.66
CA ILE A 321 13.88 -13.04 -16.84
C ILE A 321 13.59 -13.81 -15.54
N LEU A 322 14.14 -13.37 -14.40
CA LEU A 322 13.92 -13.99 -13.10
C LEU A 322 12.43 -14.07 -12.76
N TYR A 323 11.70 -12.97 -12.93
CA TYR A 323 10.26 -12.90 -12.67
C TYR A 323 9.45 -13.86 -13.56
N ARG A 324 9.82 -14.00 -14.84
CA ARG A 324 9.17 -14.95 -15.77
C ARG A 324 9.27 -16.40 -15.30
N HIS A 325 10.39 -16.75 -14.68
CA HIS A 325 10.68 -18.14 -14.25
C HIS A 325 10.20 -18.45 -12.82
N MET A 326 9.89 -17.44 -11.99
CA MET A 326 9.41 -17.66 -10.62
C MET A 326 8.19 -18.60 -10.52
N PRO A 327 7.17 -18.50 -11.39
CA PRO A 327 6.01 -19.42 -11.30
C PRO A 327 6.35 -20.89 -11.61
N THR A 328 7.41 -21.15 -12.37
CA THR A 328 7.81 -22.52 -12.76
C THR A 328 8.65 -23.19 -11.69
N ILE A 329 9.39 -22.43 -10.86
CA ILE A 329 10.26 -22.94 -9.81
C ILE A 329 9.50 -22.92 -8.47
N GLN A 330 8.90 -24.07 -8.14
CA GLN A 330 8.07 -24.22 -6.94
C GLN A 330 8.86 -24.69 -5.71
N GLU A 331 9.99 -25.34 -5.90
CA GLU A 331 10.83 -25.84 -4.81
C GLU A 331 11.47 -24.66 -4.03
N GLY A 332 11.22 -24.61 -2.71
CA GLY A 332 11.60 -23.47 -1.88
C GLY A 332 13.11 -23.24 -1.83
N SER A 333 13.94 -24.28 -1.84
CA SER A 333 15.39 -24.17 -1.86
C SER A 333 15.92 -23.55 -3.16
N LEU A 334 15.37 -23.95 -4.31
CA LEU A 334 15.74 -23.42 -5.62
C LEU A 334 15.18 -22.01 -5.83
N ARG A 335 13.95 -21.78 -5.38
CA ARG A 335 13.30 -20.46 -5.43
C ARG A 335 14.12 -19.42 -4.64
N GLN A 336 14.74 -19.83 -3.54
CA GLN A 336 15.61 -18.98 -2.73
C GLN A 336 16.77 -18.39 -3.54
N PHE A 337 17.34 -19.12 -4.51
CA PHE A 337 18.39 -18.58 -5.37
C PHE A 337 17.92 -17.40 -6.24
N LEU A 338 16.67 -17.44 -6.75
CA LEU A 338 16.11 -16.31 -7.52
C LEU A 338 15.92 -15.08 -6.63
N VAL A 339 15.41 -15.30 -5.44
CA VAL A 339 15.18 -14.25 -4.45
C VAL A 339 16.50 -13.61 -4.00
N GLU A 340 17.52 -14.43 -3.75
CA GLU A 340 18.88 -13.95 -3.41
C GLU A 340 19.54 -13.21 -4.57
N ALA A 341 19.33 -13.64 -5.81
CA ALA A 341 19.82 -12.95 -6.99
C ALA A 341 19.31 -11.50 -7.06
N VAL A 342 18.01 -11.27 -6.77
CA VAL A 342 17.43 -9.93 -6.72
C VAL A 342 18.03 -9.10 -5.58
N SER A 343 18.26 -9.71 -4.42
CA SER A 343 18.90 -9.03 -3.28
C SER A 343 20.34 -8.62 -3.60
N ILE A 344 21.11 -9.49 -4.27
CA ILE A 344 22.48 -9.19 -4.70
C ILE A 344 22.48 -8.02 -5.70
N LEU A 345 21.60 -8.05 -6.71
CA LEU A 345 21.47 -6.95 -7.66
C LEU A 345 21.09 -5.64 -6.98
N ALA A 346 20.22 -5.69 -5.95
CA ALA A 346 19.84 -4.51 -5.19
C ALA A 346 21.00 -3.92 -4.36
N HIS A 347 21.93 -4.74 -3.88
CA HIS A 347 23.14 -4.23 -3.23
C HIS A 347 24.05 -3.44 -4.19
N HIS A 348 24.08 -3.81 -5.48
CA HIS A 348 24.88 -3.11 -6.49
C HIS A 348 24.11 -1.92 -7.11
N HIS A 349 22.83 -2.11 -7.41
CA HIS A 349 22.01 -1.20 -8.24
C HIS A 349 20.62 -1.00 -7.65
N GLN A 350 20.56 -0.49 -6.44
CA GLN A 350 19.32 -0.36 -5.66
C GLN A 350 18.21 0.36 -6.43
N GLU A 351 18.51 1.54 -7.00
CA GLU A 351 17.51 2.36 -7.68
C GLU A 351 16.93 1.68 -8.93
N ALA A 352 17.78 0.98 -9.71
CA ALA A 352 17.33 0.25 -10.89
C ALA A 352 16.41 -0.92 -10.52
N VAL A 353 16.73 -1.65 -9.43
CA VAL A 353 15.88 -2.75 -8.93
C VAL A 353 14.55 -2.21 -8.41
N ILE A 354 14.57 -1.16 -7.59
CA ILE A 354 13.35 -0.54 -7.04
C ILE A 354 12.45 -0.06 -8.19
N SER A 355 12.99 0.69 -9.15
CA SER A 355 12.23 1.22 -10.28
C SER A 355 11.63 0.11 -11.15
N SER A 356 12.39 -0.97 -11.40
CA SER A 356 11.90 -2.12 -12.14
C SER A 356 10.78 -2.87 -11.41
N LEU A 357 10.87 -3.02 -10.08
CA LEU A 357 9.82 -3.66 -9.28
C LEU A 357 8.58 -2.78 -9.13
N LEU A 358 8.74 -1.46 -8.99
CA LEU A 358 7.62 -0.51 -8.92
C LEU A 358 6.84 -0.40 -10.24
N SER A 359 7.47 -0.68 -11.39
CA SER A 359 6.80 -0.69 -12.70
C SER A 359 5.79 -1.82 -12.88
N LYS A 360 5.75 -2.80 -11.97
CA LYS A 360 4.77 -3.90 -11.99
C LYS A 360 3.37 -3.40 -11.66
N ARG A 361 2.36 -4.04 -12.27
CA ARG A 361 0.96 -3.64 -12.11
C ARG A 361 0.44 -3.94 -10.70
N LEU A 362 -0.48 -3.10 -10.23
CA LEU A 362 -1.31 -3.39 -9.07
C LEU A 362 -2.60 -4.13 -9.50
N PRO A 363 -3.13 -5.03 -8.67
CA PRO A 363 -2.65 -5.47 -7.36
C PRO A 363 -1.36 -6.29 -7.46
N MET A 364 -0.46 -6.11 -6.47
CA MET A 364 0.82 -6.82 -6.39
C MET A 364 0.59 -8.33 -6.27
N ASP A 365 1.24 -9.13 -7.14
CA ASP A 365 1.18 -10.59 -7.07
C ASP A 365 2.11 -11.17 -5.99
N SER A 366 1.97 -12.46 -5.74
CA SER A 366 2.72 -13.17 -4.70
C SER A 366 4.23 -13.16 -4.96
N ASP A 367 4.63 -13.22 -6.22
CA ASP A 367 6.03 -13.31 -6.62
C ASP A 367 6.72 -11.95 -6.41
N THR A 368 6.09 -10.87 -6.85
CA THR A 368 6.57 -9.51 -6.57
C THR A 368 6.62 -9.21 -5.06
N ALA A 369 5.61 -9.64 -4.31
CA ALA A 369 5.58 -9.48 -2.86
C ALA A 369 6.73 -10.23 -2.16
N GLU A 370 7.07 -11.43 -2.64
CA GLU A 370 8.20 -12.21 -2.13
C GLU A 370 9.53 -11.51 -2.41
N LEU A 371 9.71 -10.93 -3.61
CA LEU A 371 10.90 -10.17 -3.94
C LEU A 371 11.07 -8.95 -3.02
N TRP A 372 10.00 -8.19 -2.76
CA TRP A 372 10.06 -7.08 -1.81
C TRP A 372 10.39 -7.53 -0.38
N ARG A 373 9.81 -8.64 0.08
CA ARG A 373 10.14 -9.22 1.40
C ARG A 373 11.60 -9.61 1.52
N SER A 374 12.19 -10.12 0.45
CA SER A 374 13.62 -10.49 0.44
C SER A 374 14.53 -9.29 0.65
N LEU A 375 14.20 -8.13 0.04
CA LEU A 375 14.94 -6.89 0.22
C LEU A 375 14.88 -6.39 1.67
N GLY A 376 13.83 -6.76 2.40
CA GLY A 376 13.73 -6.51 3.84
C GLY A 376 14.51 -7.48 4.74
N GLY A 377 15.08 -8.54 4.18
CA GLY A 377 15.82 -9.58 4.90
C GLY A 377 17.21 -9.15 5.36
N ASP A 378 17.85 -8.20 4.69
CA ASP A 378 19.12 -7.59 5.09
C ASP A 378 18.86 -6.22 5.77
N PRO A 379 19.31 -5.99 7.00
CA PRO A 379 19.01 -4.75 7.73
C PRO A 379 19.54 -3.48 7.07
N LEU A 380 20.69 -3.52 6.37
CA LEU A 380 21.27 -2.37 5.69
C LEU A 380 20.48 -2.07 4.41
N LEU A 381 20.24 -3.09 3.61
CA LEU A 381 19.45 -2.98 2.39
C LEU A 381 18.02 -2.54 2.70
N ALA A 382 17.39 -3.08 3.75
CA ALA A 382 16.05 -2.67 4.19
C ALA A 382 15.98 -1.18 4.50
N THR A 383 16.99 -0.62 5.20
CA THR A 383 17.02 0.82 5.51
C THR A 383 17.10 1.64 4.23
N GLN A 384 18.00 1.29 3.32
CA GLN A 384 18.20 1.99 2.05
C GLN A 384 16.95 1.90 1.15
N VAL A 385 16.36 0.72 1.02
CA VAL A 385 15.13 0.49 0.23
C VAL A 385 13.96 1.29 0.80
N LEU A 386 13.76 1.27 2.13
CA LEU A 386 12.70 2.06 2.76
C LEU A 386 12.89 3.56 2.54
N GLN A 387 14.13 4.07 2.62
CA GLN A 387 14.43 5.48 2.32
C GLN A 387 14.09 5.83 0.87
N ALA A 388 14.49 5.00 -0.09
CA ALA A 388 14.17 5.21 -1.50
C ALA A 388 12.65 5.18 -1.74
N LEU A 389 11.92 4.26 -1.14
CA LEU A 389 10.46 4.19 -1.24
C LEU A 389 9.75 5.40 -0.60
N ILE A 390 10.26 5.93 0.51
CA ILE A 390 9.78 7.17 1.11
C ILE A 390 9.93 8.33 0.13
N GLU A 391 11.07 8.45 -0.55
CA GLU A 391 11.30 9.53 -1.53
C GLU A 391 10.39 9.37 -2.76
N LYS A 392 10.14 8.14 -3.23
CA LYS A 392 9.17 7.88 -4.32
C LYS A 392 7.74 8.30 -3.98
N ILE A 393 7.34 8.20 -2.71
CA ILE A 393 6.04 8.71 -2.26
C ILE A 393 6.03 10.23 -2.15
N LYS A 394 7.12 10.85 -1.65
CA LYS A 394 7.20 12.32 -1.49
C LYS A 394 7.27 13.07 -2.81
N THR A 395 7.97 12.52 -3.78
CA THR A 395 8.22 13.11 -5.10
C THR A 395 7.68 12.22 -6.21
N PRO A 396 6.35 12.14 -6.41
CA PRO A 396 5.80 11.40 -7.54
C PRO A 396 6.33 12.02 -8.85
N ALA A 397 6.71 11.17 -9.80
CA ALA A 397 7.27 11.58 -11.08
C ALA A 397 6.41 12.68 -11.74
N ARG A 398 6.99 13.85 -11.95
CA ARG A 398 6.34 14.93 -12.72
C ARG A 398 6.39 14.53 -14.18
N THR A 399 5.28 14.15 -14.75
CA THR A 399 5.12 14.02 -16.20
C THR A 399 5.09 15.43 -16.81
N GLU A 400 6.26 15.99 -17.10
CA GLU A 400 6.40 17.08 -18.03
C GLU A 400 6.43 16.47 -19.44
N GLY A 401 5.32 16.35 -20.11
CA GLY A 401 5.28 15.77 -21.44
C GLY A 401 4.00 16.10 -22.21
N ASN A 402 4.20 16.48 -23.47
CA ASN A 402 3.21 16.81 -24.49
C ASN A 402 2.08 15.78 -24.61
N ILE A 403 0.91 16.26 -24.98
CA ILE A 403 -0.35 15.52 -25.16
C ILE A 403 -0.23 14.53 -26.31
N THR A 404 0.21 13.29 -26.00
CA THR A 404 0.11 12.16 -26.91
C THR A 404 -0.60 11.01 -26.15
N SER A 405 -1.16 10.04 -26.87
CA SER A 405 -1.89 8.90 -26.27
C SER A 405 -1.03 8.04 -25.33
N GLU A 406 0.29 8.07 -25.52
CA GLU A 406 1.27 7.43 -24.62
C GLU A 406 1.37 8.17 -23.27
N ALA A 407 1.18 9.51 -23.27
CA ALA A 407 1.21 10.33 -22.06
C ALA A 407 0.02 10.09 -21.09
N GLU A 408 -1.06 9.45 -21.54
CA GLU A 408 -2.15 9.02 -20.64
C GLU A 408 -1.76 7.77 -19.86
N ILE A 409 -1.06 6.82 -20.48
CA ILE A 409 -0.57 5.60 -19.83
C ILE A 409 0.50 5.97 -18.81
N ASP A 410 1.41 6.88 -19.16
CA ASP A 410 2.46 7.37 -18.25
C ASP A 410 1.87 8.16 -17.08
N ARG A 411 0.80 8.93 -17.28
CA ARG A 411 0.10 9.62 -16.18
C ARG A 411 -0.58 8.64 -15.22
N HIS A 412 -1.20 7.58 -15.74
CA HIS A 412 -1.78 6.54 -14.89
C HIS A 412 -0.72 5.76 -14.11
N LEU A 413 0.43 5.51 -14.73
CA LEU A 413 1.57 4.85 -14.09
C LEU A 413 2.18 5.73 -12.98
N ALA A 414 2.40 7.00 -13.27
CA ALA A 414 2.93 7.97 -12.30
C ALA A 414 1.97 8.21 -11.12
N ALA A 415 0.65 8.17 -11.35
CA ALA A 415 -0.34 8.26 -10.28
C ALA A 415 -0.39 6.99 -9.42
N ALA A 416 -0.01 5.83 -9.96
CA ALA A 416 0.01 4.55 -9.24
C ALA A 416 1.32 4.33 -8.46
N GLU A 417 2.42 5.03 -8.80
CA GLU A 417 3.74 4.83 -8.19
C GLU A 417 3.74 5.00 -6.66
N PRO A 418 3.12 6.05 -6.06
CA PRO A 418 3.07 6.20 -4.60
C PRO A 418 2.33 5.05 -3.92
N LEU A 419 1.29 4.51 -4.55
CA LEU A 419 0.55 3.36 -4.01
C LEU A 419 1.35 2.07 -4.15
N SER A 420 2.05 1.87 -5.28
CA SER A 420 2.99 0.75 -5.47
C SER A 420 4.10 0.78 -4.43
N ALA A 421 4.67 1.96 -4.17
CA ALA A 421 5.69 2.15 -3.13
C ALA A 421 5.13 1.87 -1.73
N THR A 422 3.86 2.23 -1.46
CA THR A 422 3.20 1.92 -0.19
C THR A 422 3.02 0.41 0.00
N CYS A 423 2.61 -0.32 -1.06
CA CYS A 423 2.54 -1.79 -1.04
C CYS A 423 3.92 -2.42 -0.83
N ALA A 424 4.96 -1.88 -1.50
CA ALA A 424 6.34 -2.31 -1.33
C ALA A 424 6.84 -2.12 0.12
N ILE A 425 6.55 -0.96 0.74
CA ILE A 425 6.86 -0.71 2.16
C ILE A 425 6.20 -1.78 3.05
N PHE A 426 4.92 -2.11 2.80
CA PHE A 426 4.22 -3.14 3.57
C PHE A 426 4.95 -4.50 3.50
N GLU A 427 5.39 -4.92 2.31
CA GLU A 427 6.08 -6.19 2.11
C GLU A 427 7.51 -6.18 2.71
N VAL A 428 8.29 -5.12 2.49
CA VAL A 428 9.63 -4.95 3.08
C VAL A 428 9.57 -4.99 4.62
N VAL A 429 8.59 -4.27 5.20
CA VAL A 429 8.38 -4.23 6.65
C VAL A 429 7.92 -5.59 7.19
N SER A 430 7.24 -6.41 6.40
CA SER A 430 6.81 -7.76 6.79
C SER A 430 7.98 -8.74 6.98
N ALA A 431 9.15 -8.46 6.42
CA ALA A 431 10.35 -9.28 6.60
C ALA A 431 10.80 -9.34 8.08
N LEU A 432 11.37 -10.49 8.49
CA LEU A 432 11.74 -10.72 9.89
C LEU A 432 12.76 -9.71 10.42
N GLN A 433 13.74 -9.34 9.63
CA GLN A 433 14.90 -8.52 10.04
C GLN A 433 14.72 -7.01 9.85
N SER A 434 13.58 -6.56 9.31
CA SER A 434 13.30 -5.15 9.03
C SER A 434 13.08 -4.28 10.28
N SER A 435 12.91 -4.87 11.47
CA SER A 435 12.52 -4.16 12.70
C SER A 435 13.47 -3.04 13.12
N LYS A 436 14.77 -3.18 12.86
CA LYS A 436 15.77 -2.13 13.16
C LYS A 436 15.60 -0.95 12.22
N ALA A 437 15.55 -1.20 10.92
CA ALA A 437 15.34 -0.18 9.89
C ALA A 437 14.03 0.59 10.10
N VAL A 438 12.94 -0.12 10.42
CA VAL A 438 11.63 0.50 10.71
C VAL A 438 11.69 1.42 11.93
N ARG A 439 12.38 1.05 13.01
CA ARG A 439 12.51 1.92 14.20
C ARG A 439 13.32 3.17 13.92
N GLU A 440 14.39 3.06 13.16
CA GLU A 440 15.24 4.20 12.78
C GLU A 440 14.49 5.18 11.86
N LEU A 441 13.69 4.66 10.93
CA LEU A 441 12.96 5.46 9.94
C LEU A 441 11.52 5.79 10.35
N LEU A 442 11.06 5.41 11.54
CA LEU A 442 9.69 5.64 11.99
C LEU A 442 9.25 7.12 11.91
N PRO A 443 10.11 8.11 12.28
CA PRO A 443 9.74 9.53 12.18
C PRO A 443 9.46 10.01 10.75
N GLU A 444 10.00 9.32 9.73
CA GLU A 444 9.78 9.62 8.32
C GLU A 444 8.67 8.76 7.71
N LEU A 445 8.63 7.46 8.03
CA LEU A 445 7.63 6.51 7.53
C LEU A 445 6.21 6.88 7.98
N PHE A 446 6.05 7.27 9.26
CA PHE A 446 4.73 7.56 9.81
C PHE A 446 4.03 8.71 9.08
N PRO A 447 4.64 9.92 8.91
CA PRO A 447 3.99 11.02 8.21
C PRO A 447 3.67 10.67 6.76
N VAL A 448 4.63 10.06 6.03
CA VAL A 448 4.47 9.71 4.62
C VAL A 448 3.33 8.72 4.40
N LEU A 449 3.22 7.69 5.24
CA LEU A 449 2.11 6.72 5.16
C LEU A 449 0.78 7.33 5.60
N LEU A 450 0.76 8.23 6.59
CA LEU A 450 -0.44 8.97 6.95
C LEU A 450 -0.91 9.88 5.80
N GLN A 451 0.04 10.46 5.04
CA GLN A 451 -0.25 11.19 3.81
C GLN A 451 -0.91 10.30 2.78
N GLN A 452 -0.38 9.10 2.56
CA GLN A 452 -0.95 8.14 1.62
C GLN A 452 -2.35 7.70 2.03
N VAL A 453 -2.60 7.47 3.32
CA VAL A 453 -3.96 7.20 3.83
C VAL A 453 -4.90 8.36 3.47
N SER A 454 -4.46 9.60 3.69
CA SER A 454 -5.24 10.80 3.38
C SER A 454 -5.48 10.98 1.88
N GLN A 455 -4.46 10.72 1.05
CA GLN A 455 -4.52 10.88 -0.40
C GLN A 455 -5.43 9.84 -1.04
N THR A 456 -5.40 8.61 -0.55
CA THR A 456 -6.18 7.48 -1.08
C THR A 456 -7.61 7.40 -0.52
N LEU A 457 -7.98 8.30 0.38
CA LEU A 457 -9.29 8.32 1.01
C LEU A 457 -10.41 8.57 -0.02
N GLY A 458 -11.35 7.63 -0.10
CA GLY A 458 -12.47 7.70 -1.05
C GLY A 458 -12.11 7.38 -2.50
N GLN A 459 -10.86 6.92 -2.77
CA GLN A 459 -10.46 6.47 -4.09
C GLN A 459 -10.74 4.97 -4.27
N GLU A 460 -11.13 4.60 -5.48
CA GLU A 460 -11.25 3.21 -5.92
C GLU A 460 -10.15 2.93 -6.95
N LEU A 461 -9.51 1.76 -6.87
CA LEU A 461 -8.59 1.32 -7.91
C LEU A 461 -9.39 1.03 -9.19
N PRO A 462 -8.96 1.53 -10.36
CA PRO A 462 -9.54 1.11 -11.62
C PRO A 462 -9.32 -0.40 -11.77
N LEU A 463 -10.40 -1.17 -11.71
CA LEU A 463 -10.36 -2.61 -11.94
C LEU A 463 -9.86 -2.86 -13.38
N PRO A 464 -8.86 -3.73 -13.59
CA PRO A 464 -8.43 -4.09 -14.92
C PRO A 464 -9.59 -4.78 -15.64
N THR A 465 -10.09 -4.16 -16.71
CA THR A 465 -11.27 -4.56 -17.48
C THR A 465 -11.12 -5.89 -18.24
N ARG A 466 -9.97 -6.56 -18.15
CA ARG A 466 -9.69 -7.86 -18.79
C ARG A 466 -8.67 -8.67 -18.00
N SER A 467 -9.09 -9.32 -16.95
CA SER A 467 -8.35 -10.46 -16.39
C SER A 467 -9.26 -11.68 -16.34
N SER A 468 -8.75 -12.85 -16.79
CA SER A 468 -9.49 -14.09 -16.74
C SER A 468 -9.78 -14.50 -15.28
N PRO A 469 -10.92 -15.14 -15.00
CA PRO A 469 -11.28 -15.54 -13.63
C PRO A 469 -10.28 -16.49 -12.94
N SER A 470 -9.34 -17.07 -13.69
CA SER A 470 -8.33 -18.00 -13.19
C SER A 470 -7.10 -17.29 -12.61
N GLU A 471 -6.79 -16.06 -13.03
CA GLU A 471 -5.65 -15.30 -12.53
C GLU A 471 -5.96 -14.58 -11.19
N ILE A 472 -7.24 -14.29 -10.97
CA ILE A 472 -7.71 -13.64 -9.73
C ILE A 472 -7.57 -14.56 -8.51
N ARG A 473 -7.50 -15.89 -8.70
CA ARG A 473 -7.45 -16.88 -7.59
C ARG A 473 -6.06 -17.12 -6.99
N LYS A 474 -4.97 -16.63 -7.60
CA LYS A 474 -3.60 -16.86 -7.13
C LYS A 474 -2.91 -15.61 -6.54
N GLY A 475 -3.49 -14.45 -6.70
CA GLY A 475 -3.00 -13.22 -6.06
C GLY A 475 -3.36 -13.19 -4.57
N LEU A 476 -2.54 -12.54 -3.76
CA LEU A 476 -2.89 -12.20 -2.38
C LEU A 476 -4.35 -11.73 -2.39
N GLN A 477 -5.21 -12.37 -1.59
CA GLN A 477 -6.58 -11.90 -1.38
C GLN A 477 -6.52 -10.50 -0.75
N LEU A 478 -6.31 -9.49 -1.59
CA LEU A 478 -6.56 -8.11 -1.23
C LEU A 478 -8.07 -8.01 -1.03
N PRO A 479 -8.56 -7.77 0.18
CA PRO A 479 -9.97 -7.53 0.36
C PRO A 479 -10.31 -6.30 -0.49
N GLU A 480 -11.01 -6.54 -1.59
CA GLU A 480 -11.68 -5.53 -2.41
C GLU A 480 -10.90 -4.22 -2.55
N GLY A 481 -10.28 -4.02 -3.67
CA GLY A 481 -9.58 -2.87 -4.27
C GLY A 481 -9.56 -1.47 -3.63
N ASN A 482 -9.58 -1.37 -2.29
CA ASN A 482 -9.56 -0.09 -1.58
C ASN A 482 -8.12 0.35 -1.26
N PRO A 483 -7.57 1.37 -1.98
CA PRO A 483 -6.22 1.87 -1.77
C PRO A 483 -5.99 2.42 -0.36
N CYS A 484 -7.01 3.03 0.25
CA CYS A 484 -6.93 3.56 1.61
C CYS A 484 -6.68 2.43 2.63
N ARG A 485 -7.36 1.30 2.47
CA ARG A 485 -7.14 0.12 3.33
C ARG A 485 -5.74 -0.45 3.21
N LEU A 486 -5.15 -0.44 2.01
CA LEU A 486 -3.75 -0.84 1.81
C LEU A 486 -2.78 0.09 2.53
N SER A 487 -3.00 1.40 2.39
CA SER A 487 -2.19 2.42 3.09
C SER A 487 -2.30 2.30 4.61
N ILE A 488 -3.50 2.01 5.13
CA ILE A 488 -3.72 1.73 6.57
C ILE A 488 -2.96 0.48 7.02
N LYS A 489 -2.99 -0.62 6.24
CA LYS A 489 -2.25 -1.84 6.56
C LYS A 489 -0.73 -1.60 6.61
N ALA A 490 -0.20 -0.82 5.66
CA ALA A 490 1.21 -0.44 5.67
C ALA A 490 1.56 0.36 6.93
N LEU A 491 0.76 1.36 7.27
CA LEU A 491 0.93 2.18 8.47
C LEU A 491 0.84 1.33 9.76
N GLU A 492 -0.13 0.44 9.85
CA GLU A 492 -0.28 -0.47 11.00
C GLU A 492 0.92 -1.41 11.14
N SER A 493 1.42 -1.97 10.03
CA SER A 493 2.60 -2.85 10.02
C SER A 493 3.86 -2.12 10.45
N VAL A 494 4.05 -0.87 10.02
CA VAL A 494 5.18 -0.02 10.43
C VAL A 494 5.12 0.25 11.94
N LEU A 495 3.96 0.60 12.48
CA LEU A 495 3.79 0.80 13.92
C LEU A 495 4.05 -0.49 14.71
N PHE A 496 3.57 -1.63 14.24
CA PHE A 496 3.78 -2.93 14.87
C PHE A 496 5.25 -3.32 14.89
N LYS A 497 5.93 -3.29 13.74
CA LYS A 497 7.36 -3.63 13.59
C LYS A 497 8.29 -2.64 14.30
N GLY A 498 7.87 -1.39 14.42
CA GLY A 498 8.55 -0.37 15.22
C GLY A 498 8.56 -0.64 16.74
N GLY A 499 7.95 -1.75 17.20
CA GLY A 499 7.92 -2.14 18.61
C GLY A 499 6.71 -1.61 19.39
N ASN A 500 5.69 -1.12 18.71
CA ASN A 500 4.53 -0.47 19.34
C ASN A 500 3.28 -1.38 19.36
N GLU A 501 3.47 -2.67 19.70
CA GLU A 501 2.37 -3.64 19.70
C GLU A 501 1.19 -3.25 20.63
N ARG A 502 1.48 -2.66 21.80
CA ARG A 502 0.45 -2.21 22.75
C ARG A 502 -0.44 -1.13 22.12
N LEU A 503 0.18 -0.21 21.39
CA LEU A 503 -0.52 0.84 20.65
C LEU A 503 -1.39 0.24 19.55
N VAL A 504 -0.85 -0.66 18.72
CA VAL A 504 -1.60 -1.30 17.63
C VAL A 504 -2.80 -2.08 18.18
N ARG A 505 -2.64 -2.81 19.29
CA ARG A 505 -3.75 -3.48 19.97
C ARG A 505 -4.82 -2.50 20.47
N ALA A 506 -4.42 -1.34 21.00
CA ALA A 506 -5.34 -0.29 21.44
C ALA A 506 -6.11 0.32 20.25
N LEU A 507 -5.42 0.61 19.12
CA LEU A 507 -6.02 1.11 17.88
C LEU A 507 -7.07 0.15 17.32
N ARG A 508 -6.76 -1.15 17.28
CA ARG A 508 -7.71 -2.19 16.86
C ARG A 508 -8.92 -2.29 17.81
N LYS A 509 -8.70 -2.30 19.12
CA LYS A 509 -9.77 -2.36 20.13
C LYS A 509 -10.76 -1.19 20.00
N GLN A 510 -10.24 0.00 19.70
CA GLN A 510 -11.06 1.20 19.55
C GLN A 510 -11.62 1.40 18.13
N ARG A 511 -11.42 0.42 17.22
CA ARG A 511 -11.85 0.47 15.82
C ARG A 511 -11.35 1.74 15.09
N THR A 512 -10.17 2.24 15.46
CA THR A 512 -9.61 3.48 14.92
C THR A 512 -9.48 3.42 13.41
N TRP A 513 -9.02 2.29 12.88
CA TRP A 513 -8.81 2.11 11.43
C TRP A 513 -10.12 2.19 10.63
N THR A 514 -11.22 1.69 11.18
CA THR A 514 -12.56 1.81 10.54
C THR A 514 -13.01 3.27 10.44
N LEU A 515 -12.71 4.09 11.46
CA LEU A 515 -12.98 5.52 11.43
C LEU A 515 -12.08 6.25 10.43
N VAL A 516 -10.80 5.87 10.36
CA VAL A 516 -9.83 6.47 9.44
C VAL A 516 -10.15 6.14 7.98
N GLU A 517 -10.66 4.95 7.69
CA GLU A 517 -11.02 4.49 6.34
C GLU A 517 -12.27 5.19 5.77
N ASN A 518 -13.17 5.62 6.63
CA ASN A 518 -14.44 6.23 6.20
C ASN A 518 -14.27 7.74 6.03
N PRO A 519 -14.55 8.32 4.84
CA PRO A 519 -14.40 9.75 4.58
C PRO A 519 -15.17 10.66 5.55
N LYS A 520 -16.35 10.23 6.01
CA LYS A 520 -17.18 11.00 6.94
C LYS A 520 -16.61 11.08 8.35
N THR A 521 -15.90 10.04 8.80
CA THR A 521 -15.37 9.93 10.17
C THR A 521 -13.85 10.00 10.24
N HIS A 522 -13.18 10.21 9.10
CA HIS A 522 -11.73 10.23 8.98
C HIS A 522 -11.05 11.14 10.00
N HIS A 523 -11.55 12.37 10.14
CA HIS A 523 -11.02 13.36 11.08
C HIS A 523 -11.10 12.88 12.55
N GLU A 524 -12.16 12.19 12.93
CA GLU A 524 -12.29 11.59 14.27
C GLU A 524 -11.32 10.42 14.46
N GLY A 525 -11.18 9.59 13.42
CA GLY A 525 -10.20 8.51 13.38
C GLY A 525 -8.78 9.01 13.56
N VAL A 526 -8.41 10.10 12.87
CA VAL A 526 -7.09 10.76 13.00
C VAL A 526 -6.91 11.33 14.41
N CYS A 527 -7.91 12.01 14.97
CA CYS A 527 -7.85 12.51 16.36
C CYS A 527 -7.61 11.36 17.36
N LEU A 528 -8.28 10.22 17.16
CA LEU A 528 -8.12 9.05 18.03
C LEU A 528 -6.73 8.43 17.88
N LEU A 529 -6.23 8.29 16.65
CA LEU A 529 -4.89 7.82 16.34
C LEU A 529 -3.84 8.69 17.06
N VAL A 530 -3.92 10.01 16.87
CA VAL A 530 -2.96 10.95 17.48
C VAL A 530 -3.02 10.92 19.01
N ARG A 531 -4.22 10.83 19.60
CA ARG A 531 -4.40 10.70 21.05
C ARG A 531 -3.67 9.48 21.61
N LEU A 532 -3.73 8.34 20.92
CA LEU A 532 -3.04 7.13 21.34
C LEU A 532 -1.53 7.20 21.11
N LEU A 533 -1.09 7.84 20.04
CA LEU A 533 0.33 8.11 19.76
C LEU A 533 0.96 9.03 20.82
N LEU A 534 0.26 10.09 21.24
CA LEU A 534 0.70 10.98 22.30
C LEU A 534 0.88 10.23 23.64
N ARG A 535 -0.07 9.37 23.99
CA ARG A 535 0.02 8.52 25.18
C ARG A 535 1.18 7.52 25.15
N SER A 536 1.62 7.13 23.96
CA SER A 536 2.74 6.22 23.75
C SER A 536 4.09 6.95 23.62
N GLY A 537 4.10 8.29 23.61
CA GLY A 537 5.31 9.10 23.48
C GLY A 537 5.98 9.02 22.10
N LEU A 538 5.24 8.66 21.06
CA LEU A 538 5.76 8.47 19.69
C LEU A 538 5.79 9.75 18.84
N ILE A 539 5.11 10.80 19.26
CA ILE A 539 5.10 12.07 18.53
C ILE A 539 6.41 12.82 18.83
N THR A 540 7.23 12.98 17.80
CA THR A 540 8.50 13.71 17.87
C THR A 540 8.38 15.05 17.15
N PRO A 541 9.29 16.01 17.40
CA PRO A 541 9.32 17.28 16.69
C PRO A 541 9.41 17.16 15.17
N GLU A 542 10.12 16.15 14.68
CA GLU A 542 10.32 15.85 13.26
C GLU A 542 8.99 15.47 12.61
N ILE A 543 8.17 14.64 13.26
CA ILE A 543 6.82 14.27 12.80
C ILE A 543 5.94 15.50 12.67
N ILE A 544 5.98 16.41 13.68
CA ILE A 544 5.20 17.65 13.64
C ILE A 544 5.64 18.51 12.47
N GLN A 545 6.95 18.70 12.27
CA GLN A 545 7.49 19.50 11.17
C GLN A 545 7.12 18.96 9.80
N SER A 546 7.10 17.64 9.63
CA SER A 546 6.72 16.98 8.37
C SER A 546 5.24 17.18 8.00
N LEU A 547 4.37 17.37 8.99
CA LEU A 547 2.92 17.55 8.78
C LEU A 547 2.51 19.02 8.56
N LEU A 548 3.31 19.99 8.99
CA LEU A 548 2.98 21.41 8.84
C LEU A 548 2.72 21.86 7.39
N PRO A 549 3.48 21.43 6.37
CA PRO A 549 3.23 21.83 4.98
C PRO A 549 1.84 21.39 4.45
N TRP A 550 1.28 20.31 4.98
CA TRP A 550 0.00 19.76 4.48
C TRP A 550 -1.21 20.61 4.85
N VAL A 551 -1.06 21.45 5.85
CA VAL A 551 -2.12 22.36 6.30
C VAL A 551 -2.55 23.30 5.16
N ASN A 552 -1.62 23.68 4.27
CA ASN A 552 -1.86 24.56 3.14
C ASN A 552 -1.93 23.80 1.80
N SER A 553 -2.05 22.46 1.85
CA SER A 553 -2.19 21.63 0.65
C SER A 553 -3.45 21.98 -0.14
N PRO A 554 -3.40 21.93 -1.48
CA PRO A 554 -4.59 22.04 -2.33
C PRO A 554 -5.57 20.88 -2.07
N SER A 555 -5.07 19.71 -1.66
CA SER A 555 -5.89 18.55 -1.29
C SER A 555 -6.67 18.80 0.00
N GLU A 556 -7.98 18.66 -0.09
CA GLU A 556 -8.89 18.81 1.05
C GLU A 556 -8.60 17.76 2.14
N ASN A 557 -8.39 16.50 1.74
CA ASN A 557 -8.09 15.41 2.66
C ASN A 557 -6.80 15.66 3.45
N HIS A 558 -5.77 16.23 2.82
CA HIS A 558 -4.53 16.60 3.52
C HIS A 558 -4.76 17.68 4.54
N ARG A 559 -5.56 18.73 4.22
CA ARG A 559 -5.89 19.79 5.16
C ARG A 559 -6.70 19.26 6.35
N VAL A 560 -7.67 18.38 6.10
CA VAL A 560 -8.46 17.72 7.16
C VAL A 560 -7.55 16.90 8.07
N THR A 561 -6.71 16.04 7.51
CA THR A 561 -5.83 15.15 8.28
C THR A 561 -4.84 15.93 9.14
N SER A 562 -4.15 16.93 8.55
CA SER A 562 -3.17 17.74 9.26
C SER A 562 -3.81 18.62 10.34
N THR A 563 -4.97 19.21 10.06
CA THR A 563 -5.68 20.02 11.05
C THR A 563 -6.23 19.17 12.20
N ALA A 564 -6.75 17.97 11.92
CA ALA A 564 -7.18 17.03 12.96
C ALA A 564 -6.00 16.55 13.82
N PHE A 565 -4.83 16.31 13.20
CA PHE A 565 -3.59 16.00 13.91
C PHE A 565 -3.22 17.14 14.87
N LEU A 566 -3.13 18.37 14.37
CA LEU A 566 -2.78 19.54 15.16
C LEU A 566 -3.82 19.83 16.26
N ALA A 567 -5.10 19.63 15.96
CA ALA A 567 -6.18 19.80 16.94
C ALA A 567 -6.01 18.86 18.15
N GLN A 568 -5.60 17.62 17.92
CA GLN A 568 -5.38 16.68 19.01
C GLN A 568 -4.02 16.92 19.70
N LEU A 569 -3.00 17.33 18.94
CA LEU A 569 -1.69 17.73 19.49
C LEU A 569 -1.83 18.86 20.52
N MET A 570 -2.78 19.78 20.33
CA MET A 570 -3.06 20.88 21.25
C MET A 570 -3.42 20.42 22.68
N SER A 571 -3.75 19.15 22.87
CA SER A 571 -3.99 18.57 24.18
C SER A 571 -2.74 18.05 24.89
N ASP A 572 -1.56 18.12 24.26
CA ASP A 572 -0.33 17.56 24.80
C ASP A 572 0.53 18.60 25.54
N PRO A 573 1.09 18.25 26.72
CA PRO A 573 1.99 19.12 27.49
C PRO A 573 3.26 19.55 26.74
N MET A 574 3.68 18.84 25.69
CA MET A 574 4.83 19.22 24.84
C MET A 574 4.68 20.65 24.30
N LEU A 575 3.45 21.12 24.07
CA LEU A 575 3.15 22.48 23.60
C LEU A 575 3.48 23.60 24.62
N ARG A 576 3.79 23.28 25.87
CA ARG A 576 4.27 24.29 26.83
C ARG A 576 5.54 24.96 26.36
N GLU A 577 6.34 24.27 25.54
CA GLU A 577 7.50 24.85 24.88
C GLU A 577 7.07 25.91 23.87
N LYS A 578 7.61 27.10 23.99
CA LYS A 578 7.26 28.27 23.17
C LYS A 578 7.46 28.04 21.67
N LYS A 579 8.33 27.10 21.29
CA LYS A 579 8.76 26.83 19.91
C LYS A 579 7.61 26.37 18.99
N PHE A 580 6.71 25.55 19.51
CA PHE A 580 5.62 24.98 18.73
C PHE A 580 4.28 25.69 18.92
N LEU A 581 4.00 26.20 20.11
CA LEU A 581 2.70 26.77 20.45
C LEU A 581 2.26 27.92 19.53
N LYS A 582 3.14 28.91 19.32
CA LYS A 582 2.78 30.07 18.50
C LYS A 582 2.49 29.75 17.05
N PRO A 583 3.34 28.97 16.34
CA PRO A 583 3.05 28.55 14.97
C PRO A 583 1.74 27.78 14.85
N VAL A 584 1.50 26.81 15.74
CA VAL A 584 0.27 25.99 15.71
C VAL A 584 -0.97 26.82 15.99
N LEU A 585 -0.92 27.77 16.95
CA LEU A 585 -2.05 28.69 17.21
C LEU A 585 -2.38 29.54 15.98
N HIS A 586 -1.37 30.07 15.28
CA HIS A 586 -1.58 30.87 14.08
C HIS A 586 -2.19 30.04 12.94
N ILE A 587 -1.71 28.81 12.76
CA ILE A 587 -2.27 27.88 11.79
C ILE A 587 -3.75 27.58 12.11
N LEU A 588 -4.07 27.27 13.37
CA LEU A 588 -5.46 26.97 13.75
C LEU A 588 -6.37 28.19 13.60
N GLU A 589 -5.87 29.42 13.81
CA GLU A 589 -6.59 30.65 13.51
C GLU A 589 -6.92 30.74 12.01
N GLU A 590 -5.93 30.57 11.14
CA GLU A 590 -6.11 30.58 9.70
C GLU A 590 -7.10 29.51 9.26
N LYS A 591 -6.97 28.27 9.76
CA LYS A 591 -7.81 27.14 9.40
C LYS A 591 -9.23 27.22 9.99
N SER A 592 -9.46 28.07 10.99
CA SER A 592 -10.83 28.36 11.45
C SER A 592 -11.67 29.08 10.39
N GLN A 593 -11.07 29.53 9.29
CA GLN A 593 -11.73 30.17 8.15
C GLN A 593 -11.56 29.37 6.84
N ASP A 594 -11.13 28.11 6.91
CA ASP A 594 -10.96 27.25 5.72
C ASP A 594 -12.31 27.05 4.99
N ARG A 595 -12.25 26.81 3.69
CA ARG A 595 -13.45 26.53 2.87
C ARG A 595 -14.18 25.27 3.34
N ASN A 596 -13.43 24.25 3.78
CA ASN A 596 -13.97 22.99 4.26
C ASN A 596 -14.47 23.11 5.71
N SER A 597 -15.71 22.71 5.98
CA SER A 597 -16.32 22.77 7.32
C SER A 597 -15.61 21.88 8.35
N ILE A 598 -15.12 20.69 7.94
CA ILE A 598 -14.41 19.77 8.83
C ILE A 598 -13.06 20.39 9.27
N VAL A 599 -12.37 21.08 8.35
CA VAL A 599 -11.13 21.80 8.69
C VAL A 599 -11.42 22.91 9.72
N ARG A 600 -12.50 23.71 9.50
CA ARG A 600 -12.91 24.73 10.46
C ARG A 600 -13.24 24.12 11.82
N GLN A 601 -14.04 23.03 11.82
CA GLN A 601 -14.41 22.29 13.02
C GLN A 601 -13.18 21.81 13.80
N MET A 602 -12.22 21.19 13.13
CA MET A 602 -10.98 20.69 13.75
C MET A 602 -10.12 21.83 14.28
N ALA A 603 -10.00 22.95 13.55
CA ALA A 603 -9.27 24.13 14.00
C ALA A 603 -9.85 24.68 15.32
N VAL A 604 -11.17 24.82 15.39
CA VAL A 604 -11.89 25.26 16.60
C VAL A 604 -11.67 24.28 17.76
N ARG A 605 -11.76 22.96 17.48
CA ARG A 605 -11.47 21.89 18.46
C ARG A 605 -10.06 22.04 19.03
N GLY A 606 -9.07 22.30 18.17
CA GLY A 606 -7.68 22.49 18.56
C GLY A 606 -7.48 23.67 19.49
N LEU A 607 -8.11 24.81 19.16
CA LEU A 607 -8.08 26.00 20.03
C LEU A 607 -8.65 25.72 21.42
N GLY A 608 -9.76 24.97 21.49
CA GLY A 608 -10.34 24.53 22.77
C GLY A 608 -9.47 23.53 23.53
N ASN A 609 -8.72 22.67 22.82
CA ASN A 609 -7.87 21.66 23.44
C ASN A 609 -6.61 22.25 24.12
N LEU A 610 -6.26 23.52 23.86
CA LEU A 610 -5.19 24.22 24.56
C LEU A 610 -5.33 24.17 26.09
N VAL A 611 -6.55 24.08 26.56
CA VAL A 611 -6.90 23.93 27.99
C VAL A 611 -6.20 22.72 28.63
N TYR A 612 -6.05 21.64 27.88
CA TYR A 612 -5.42 20.42 28.38
C TYR A 612 -3.89 20.45 28.24
N GLY A 613 -3.38 20.93 27.12
CA GLY A 613 -1.94 20.94 26.84
C GLY A 613 -1.18 22.03 27.59
N ALA A 614 -1.73 23.25 27.62
CA ALA A 614 -1.08 24.40 28.25
C ALA A 614 -2.09 25.37 28.90
N PRO A 615 -2.77 24.95 30.01
CA PRO A 615 -3.83 25.73 30.66
C PRO A 615 -3.35 27.11 31.12
N GLU A 616 -2.08 27.26 31.53
CA GLU A 616 -1.49 28.53 31.92
C GLU A 616 -1.37 29.55 30.76
N LYS A 617 -1.37 29.06 29.50
CA LYS A 617 -1.33 29.90 28.29
C LYS A 617 -2.71 30.41 27.89
N VAL A 618 -3.78 29.72 28.30
CA VAL A 618 -5.17 30.13 28.00
C VAL A 618 -5.42 31.58 28.45
N LYS A 619 -5.04 31.91 29.68
CA LYS A 619 -5.20 33.27 30.23
C LYS A 619 -4.39 34.30 29.41
N LYS A 620 -3.20 33.92 28.94
CA LYS A 620 -2.35 34.80 28.14
C LYS A 620 -2.97 35.09 26.76
N HIS A 621 -3.60 34.09 26.14
CA HIS A 621 -4.17 34.15 24.79
C HIS A 621 -5.70 34.36 24.81
N LYS A 622 -6.33 34.69 25.93
CA LYS A 622 -7.78 34.75 26.12
C LYS A 622 -8.49 35.62 25.08
N LYS A 623 -7.99 36.85 24.79
CA LYS A 623 -8.62 37.74 23.79
C LYS A 623 -8.61 37.11 22.41
N PHE A 624 -7.44 36.57 22.02
CA PHE A 624 -7.27 35.88 20.76
C PHE A 624 -8.24 34.69 20.61
N LEU A 625 -8.28 33.82 21.62
CA LEU A 625 -9.16 32.64 21.63
C LEU A 625 -10.64 33.03 21.55
N MET A 626 -11.05 33.99 22.40
CA MET A 626 -12.46 34.39 22.45
C MET A 626 -12.94 34.99 21.13
N VAL A 627 -12.14 35.84 20.47
CA VAL A 627 -12.50 36.44 19.18
C VAL A 627 -12.74 35.38 18.11
N ILE A 628 -11.86 34.38 18.01
CA ILE A 628 -11.99 33.32 17.01
C ILE A 628 -13.17 32.40 17.32
N LEU A 629 -13.30 31.99 18.59
CA LEU A 629 -14.37 31.06 19.00
C LEU A 629 -15.75 31.70 18.91
N ILE A 630 -15.92 32.98 19.25
CA ILE A 630 -17.19 33.70 19.10
C ILE A 630 -17.55 33.81 17.62
N ARG A 631 -16.59 34.16 16.75
CA ARG A 631 -16.83 34.19 15.31
C ARG A 631 -17.28 32.83 14.78
N ALA A 632 -16.71 31.71 15.26
CA ALA A 632 -17.08 30.36 14.86
C ALA A 632 -18.46 29.92 15.39
N LEU A 633 -19.02 30.60 16.42
CA LEU A 633 -20.42 30.40 16.84
C LEU A 633 -21.43 30.87 15.79
N SER A 634 -21.04 31.81 14.93
CA SER A 634 -21.89 32.32 13.83
C SER A 634 -21.51 31.73 12.48
N ASP A 635 -20.97 30.47 12.44
CA ASP A 635 -20.62 29.79 11.16
C ASP A 635 -21.88 29.62 10.29
N PRO A 636 -21.90 30.21 9.07
CA PRO A 636 -23.11 30.23 8.26
C PRO A 636 -23.41 28.91 7.55
N PHE A 637 -22.46 27.94 7.58
CA PHE A 637 -22.51 26.76 6.70
C PHE A 637 -22.53 25.42 7.44
N SER A 638 -22.21 25.38 8.75
CA SER A 638 -22.08 24.10 9.45
C SER A 638 -22.47 24.19 10.93
N SER A 639 -23.50 23.44 11.30
CA SER A 639 -23.93 23.22 12.68
C SER A 639 -22.88 22.51 13.52
N GLU A 640 -22.06 21.64 12.90
CA GLU A 640 -20.96 20.92 13.57
C GLU A 640 -19.84 21.88 14.01
N VAL A 641 -19.53 22.91 13.20
CA VAL A 641 -18.56 23.96 13.58
C VAL A 641 -19.10 24.75 14.76
N ILE A 642 -20.38 25.15 14.72
CA ILE A 642 -21.05 25.87 15.81
C ILE A 642 -21.00 25.03 17.09
N GLY A 643 -21.42 23.77 17.03
CA GLY A 643 -21.42 22.86 18.18
C GLY A 643 -20.01 22.64 18.77
N GLU A 644 -19.00 22.51 17.91
CA GLU A 644 -17.61 22.37 18.38
C GLU A 644 -17.09 23.66 18.98
N SER A 645 -17.51 24.85 18.46
CA SER A 645 -17.17 26.14 19.04
C SER A 645 -17.79 26.31 20.44
N MET A 646 -19.04 25.91 20.64
CA MET A 646 -19.68 25.92 21.94
C MET A 646 -18.88 25.08 22.95
N LYS A 647 -18.48 23.86 22.55
CA LYS A 647 -17.64 22.97 23.37
C LYS A 647 -16.28 23.60 23.69
N ALA A 648 -15.64 24.24 22.71
CA ALA A 648 -14.34 24.90 22.87
C ALA A 648 -14.43 26.11 23.80
N VAL A 649 -15.46 26.94 23.65
CA VAL A 649 -15.76 28.08 24.56
C VAL A 649 -15.97 27.58 25.98
N ALA A 650 -16.77 26.52 26.17
CA ALA A 650 -17.00 25.93 27.48
C ALA A 650 -15.71 25.49 28.18
N LYS A 651 -14.80 24.85 27.44
CA LYS A 651 -13.48 24.47 27.95
C LYS A 651 -12.64 25.69 28.36
N VAL A 652 -12.58 26.71 27.49
CA VAL A 652 -11.80 27.93 27.72
C VAL A 652 -12.34 28.71 28.93
N LEU A 653 -13.66 28.85 29.05
CA LEU A 653 -14.30 29.54 30.17
C LEU A 653 -13.99 28.92 31.54
N LYS A 654 -13.77 27.61 31.61
CA LYS A 654 -13.37 26.93 32.87
C LYS A 654 -12.06 27.48 33.44
N GLU A 655 -11.12 27.87 32.57
CA GLU A 655 -9.81 28.37 32.95
C GLU A 655 -9.77 29.88 33.22
N LEU A 656 -10.86 30.58 32.85
CA LEU A 656 -10.95 32.03 33.00
C LEU A 656 -11.66 32.42 34.28
N LYS A 657 -11.28 33.59 34.83
CA LYS A 657 -12.00 34.23 35.88
C LYS A 657 -12.90 35.31 35.28
N GLU A 658 -13.90 35.79 36.06
CA GLU A 658 -14.81 36.84 35.64
C GLU A 658 -14.08 38.06 34.97
N LYS A 659 -13.02 38.58 35.63
CA LYS A 659 -12.22 39.68 35.10
C LYS A 659 -11.51 39.42 33.76
N ASP A 660 -11.44 38.16 33.38
CA ASP A 660 -10.77 37.75 32.14
C ASP A 660 -11.71 37.76 30.92
N ILE A 661 -12.99 37.69 31.13
CA ILE A 661 -14.03 37.64 30.10
C ILE A 661 -14.28 39.04 29.50
N GLY A 662 -14.37 40.07 30.36
CA GLY A 662 -14.48 41.49 29.96
C GLY A 662 -15.61 41.75 28.93
N SER A 663 -15.29 42.51 27.87
CA SER A 663 -16.24 42.87 26.78
C SER A 663 -16.76 41.65 26.02
N SER A 664 -16.04 40.52 26.00
CA SER A 664 -16.47 39.30 25.29
C SER A 664 -17.74 38.68 25.92
N PHE A 665 -18.11 39.05 27.14
CA PHE A 665 -19.31 38.57 27.80
C PHE A 665 -20.59 38.93 27.00
N ARG A 666 -20.67 40.18 26.55
CA ARG A 666 -21.82 40.65 25.76
C ARG A 666 -21.92 39.89 24.45
N ASP A 667 -20.85 39.90 23.69
CA ASP A 667 -20.83 39.28 22.34
C ASP A 667 -21.19 37.80 22.44
N LEU A 668 -20.58 37.10 23.43
CA LEU A 668 -20.85 35.69 23.67
C LEU A 668 -22.31 35.42 24.08
N THR A 669 -22.89 36.24 24.98
CA THR A 669 -24.27 36.07 25.40
C THR A 669 -25.25 36.33 24.27
N GLN A 670 -24.94 37.29 23.42
CA GLN A 670 -25.80 37.63 22.27
C GLN A 670 -25.81 36.50 21.24
N GLU A 671 -24.63 35.91 20.93
CA GLU A 671 -24.55 34.80 20.00
C GLU A 671 -25.19 33.51 20.53
N ILE A 672 -24.91 33.15 21.81
CA ILE A 672 -25.46 31.94 22.42
C ILE A 672 -26.99 31.96 22.41
N ARG A 673 -27.59 33.14 22.68
CA ARG A 673 -29.03 33.29 22.74
C ARG A 673 -29.74 32.87 21.44
N THR A 674 -29.14 33.09 20.29
CA THR A 674 -29.71 32.73 18.99
C THR A 674 -30.02 31.24 18.87
N TYR A 675 -29.37 30.41 19.70
CA TYR A 675 -29.50 28.95 19.67
C TYR A 675 -30.48 28.40 20.74
N PHE A 676 -31.05 29.22 21.61
CA PHE A 676 -31.97 28.74 22.67
C PHE A 676 -33.23 28.10 22.12
N ASP A 677 -33.68 28.52 20.94
CA ASP A 677 -34.85 27.98 20.25
C ASP A 677 -34.48 27.26 18.94
N ASN A 678 -33.25 26.79 18.84
CA ASN A 678 -32.75 26.10 17.64
C ASN A 678 -33.39 24.73 17.46
N GLU A 679 -33.54 24.30 16.20
CA GLU A 679 -34.12 22.97 15.88
C GLU A 679 -33.20 21.84 16.27
N ASP A 680 -31.89 22.02 16.17
CA ASP A 680 -30.88 21.05 16.60
C ASP A 680 -30.80 20.97 18.13
N ASP A 681 -31.18 19.81 18.68
CA ASP A 681 -31.19 19.56 20.13
C ASP A 681 -29.77 19.69 20.74
N ALA A 682 -28.75 19.31 20.01
CA ALA A 682 -27.37 19.41 20.49
C ALA A 682 -26.91 20.87 20.60
N LEU A 683 -27.20 21.72 19.62
CA LEU A 683 -26.90 23.15 19.67
C LEU A 683 -27.67 23.84 20.79
N ARG A 684 -28.96 23.52 20.93
CA ARG A 684 -29.81 24.05 22.01
C ARG A 684 -29.24 23.65 23.38
N LEU A 685 -28.90 22.38 23.58
CA LEU A 685 -28.31 21.92 24.84
C LEU A 685 -26.99 22.63 25.16
N TRP A 686 -26.06 22.73 24.20
CA TRP A 686 -24.78 23.39 24.43
C TRP A 686 -24.91 24.89 24.66
N SER A 687 -25.90 25.57 24.06
CA SER A 687 -26.19 26.97 24.35
C SER A 687 -26.63 27.17 25.80
N PHE A 688 -27.45 26.27 26.33
CA PHE A 688 -27.81 26.27 27.75
C PHE A 688 -26.64 26.01 28.68
N VAL A 689 -25.74 25.06 28.33
CA VAL A 689 -24.50 24.78 29.10
C VAL A 689 -23.62 26.02 29.16
N LEU A 690 -23.40 26.68 28.04
CA LEU A 690 -22.59 27.91 27.98
C LEU A 690 -23.15 29.02 28.80
N PHE A 691 -24.47 29.24 28.68
CA PHE A 691 -25.15 30.26 29.49
C PHE A 691 -25.06 29.97 30.98
N GLY A 692 -25.20 28.70 31.40
CA GLY A 692 -25.05 28.30 32.79
C GLY A 692 -23.62 28.54 33.32
N ILE A 693 -22.58 28.27 32.51
CA ILE A 693 -21.17 28.55 32.85
C ILE A 693 -20.96 30.07 33.01
N LEU A 694 -21.51 30.88 32.08
CA LEU A 694 -21.46 32.34 32.18
C LEU A 694 -22.14 32.86 33.42
N ALA A 695 -23.36 32.40 33.72
CA ALA A 695 -24.12 32.77 34.91
C ALA A 695 -23.37 32.44 36.19
N ARG A 696 -22.68 31.27 36.28
CA ARG A 696 -21.80 30.90 37.40
C ARG A 696 -20.64 31.89 37.56
N LEU A 697 -19.97 32.22 36.48
CA LEU A 697 -18.84 33.13 36.49
C LEU A 697 -19.24 34.52 36.97
N THR A 698 -20.48 34.96 36.70
CA THR A 698 -21.01 36.26 37.08
C THR A 698 -21.72 36.26 38.43
N LYS A 699 -21.90 35.11 39.13
CA LYS A 699 -22.69 34.91 40.35
C LYS A 699 -22.49 36.00 41.43
N ARG A 700 -21.27 36.55 41.60
CA ARG A 700 -20.94 37.57 42.61
C ARG A 700 -21.16 39.01 42.14
N LYS A 701 -21.23 39.24 40.82
CA LYS A 701 -21.27 40.59 40.22
C LYS A 701 -22.36 40.77 39.16
N TRP A 702 -23.31 39.85 39.06
CA TRP A 702 -24.44 39.98 38.12
C TRP A 702 -25.16 41.34 38.24
N LYS A 703 -25.14 41.96 39.43
CA LYS A 703 -25.69 43.31 39.66
C LYS A 703 -24.96 44.37 38.81
N GLY A 704 -23.64 44.27 38.65
CA GLY A 704 -22.86 45.14 37.79
C GLY A 704 -23.21 45.05 36.32
N TYR A 705 -23.50 43.84 35.83
CA TYR A 705 -23.91 43.65 34.46
C TYR A 705 -25.29 44.21 34.14
N PHE A 706 -26.22 44.25 35.15
CA PHE A 706 -27.49 44.96 35.03
C PHE A 706 -27.32 46.48 35.12
N ALA A 707 -26.24 46.97 35.68
CA ALA A 707 -25.93 48.41 35.72
C ALA A 707 -25.43 48.94 34.37
N GLU A 708 -24.75 48.10 33.56
CA GLU A 708 -24.26 48.49 32.25
C GLU A 708 -25.36 48.35 31.17
N GLN A 709 -25.71 49.46 30.53
CA GLN A 709 -26.80 49.54 29.56
C GLN A 709 -26.70 48.53 28.42
N GLU A 710 -25.50 48.22 27.98
CA GLU A 710 -25.25 47.29 26.90
C GLU A 710 -25.39 45.80 27.27
N CYS A 711 -25.05 45.43 28.51
CA CYS A 711 -25.25 44.06 29.00
C CYS A 711 -26.69 43.82 29.44
N ARG A 712 -27.37 44.89 29.84
CA ARG A 712 -28.77 44.88 30.27
C ARG A 712 -29.73 44.37 29.21
N ALA A 713 -29.54 44.78 27.94
CA ALA A 713 -30.39 44.44 26.82
C ALA A 713 -30.36 42.96 26.42
N THR A 714 -29.36 42.21 26.87
CA THR A 714 -29.15 40.81 26.46
C THR A 714 -29.34 39.82 27.64
N PHE A 715 -28.88 40.18 28.84
CA PHE A 715 -28.87 39.25 29.96
C PHE A 715 -30.30 38.94 30.49
N HIS A 716 -31.20 39.95 30.52
CA HIS A 716 -32.56 39.72 30.98
C HIS A 716 -33.34 38.73 30.11
N LEU A 717 -33.00 38.64 28.81
CA LEU A 717 -33.62 37.71 27.90
C LEU A 717 -33.22 36.26 28.12
N CYS A 718 -32.08 36.05 28.79
CA CYS A 718 -31.56 34.74 29.10
C CYS A 718 -31.99 34.21 30.48
N VAL A 719 -32.48 35.07 31.35
CA VAL A 719 -32.87 34.70 32.72
C VAL A 719 -33.91 33.58 32.77
N PRO A 720 -34.94 33.53 31.87
CA PRO A 720 -35.89 32.42 31.84
C PRO A 720 -35.26 31.04 31.78
N PHE A 721 -34.19 30.91 31.00
CA PHE A 721 -33.52 29.62 30.78
C PHE A 721 -32.70 29.08 31.96
N LEU A 722 -32.45 29.90 33.00
CA LEU A 722 -31.77 29.45 34.22
C LEU A 722 -32.54 28.37 34.98
N GLY A 723 -33.86 28.31 34.82
CA GLY A 723 -34.74 27.32 35.44
C GLY A 723 -34.78 25.94 34.75
N LEU A 724 -34.07 25.76 33.61
CA LEU A 724 -34.11 24.49 32.89
C LEU A 724 -33.35 23.38 33.64
N LYS A 725 -34.02 22.24 33.91
CA LYS A 725 -33.42 21.06 34.55
C LYS A 725 -32.24 20.55 33.74
N ARG A 726 -32.36 20.51 32.41
CA ARG A 726 -31.28 20.12 31.50
C ARG A 726 -30.03 21.02 31.63
N LEU A 727 -30.24 22.32 31.87
CA LEU A 727 -29.15 23.25 32.13
C LEU A 727 -28.46 22.93 33.45
N GLN A 728 -29.19 22.62 34.50
CA GLN A 728 -28.61 22.20 35.79
C GLN A 728 -27.78 20.95 35.64
N THR A 729 -28.33 19.90 35.04
CA THR A 729 -27.64 18.63 34.84
C THR A 729 -26.37 18.80 33.98
N ALA A 730 -26.51 19.45 32.83
CA ALA A 730 -25.38 19.63 31.91
C ALA A 730 -24.29 20.53 32.47
N VAL A 731 -24.63 21.55 33.26
CA VAL A 731 -23.64 22.39 33.94
C VAL A 731 -22.94 21.62 35.04
N ASN A 732 -23.64 20.82 35.82
CA ASN A 732 -23.07 20.00 36.89
C ASN A 732 -22.14 18.89 36.36
N GLU A 733 -22.52 18.26 35.25
CA GLU A 733 -21.70 17.26 34.55
C GLU A 733 -20.39 17.86 33.97
N HIS A 734 -20.42 19.13 33.56
CA HIS A 734 -19.25 19.79 32.95
C HIS A 734 -18.40 20.59 33.94
N LEU A 735 -18.88 20.77 35.17
CA LEU A 735 -18.16 21.45 36.23
C LEU A 735 -17.76 20.40 37.27
N ASP A 736 -16.52 19.94 37.25
CA ASP A 736 -15.97 19.01 38.25
C ASP A 736 -16.37 19.37 39.67
N GLY A 737 -17.47 18.86 40.17
CA GLY A 737 -17.92 18.69 41.55
C GLY A 737 -17.67 19.76 42.61
N THR A 738 -17.06 20.91 42.37
CA THR A 738 -16.53 21.82 43.38
C THR A 738 -17.45 22.97 43.83
N ALA A 739 -18.58 23.19 43.14
CA ALA A 739 -19.64 24.08 43.63
C ALA A 739 -20.90 23.83 42.80
N GLU A 740 -21.95 23.31 43.44
CA GLU A 740 -23.30 23.26 42.87
C GLU A 740 -23.75 24.67 42.47
N LEU A 741 -23.99 24.84 41.18
CA LEU A 741 -24.76 25.97 40.69
C LEU A 741 -26.23 25.61 40.88
N LYS A 742 -26.91 26.43 41.67
CA LYS A 742 -28.38 26.38 41.73
C LYS A 742 -28.93 27.52 40.88
N PRO A 743 -29.20 27.31 39.58
CA PRO A 743 -29.65 28.38 38.69
C PRO A 743 -30.98 28.96 39.10
N GLU A 744 -31.86 28.16 39.69
CA GLU A 744 -33.14 28.63 40.22
C GLU A 744 -32.96 29.65 41.34
N GLU A 745 -32.04 29.44 42.29
CA GLU A 745 -31.72 30.42 43.35
C GLU A 745 -31.22 31.72 42.74
N LEU A 746 -30.36 31.65 41.75
CA LEU A 746 -29.90 32.85 41.04
C LEU A 746 -31.04 33.56 40.31
N GLN A 747 -31.99 32.83 39.74
CA GLN A 747 -33.19 33.38 39.10
C GLN A 747 -34.08 34.16 40.09
N VAL A 748 -34.32 33.58 41.23
CA VAL A 748 -35.05 34.23 42.33
C VAL A 748 -34.33 35.49 42.82
N ASP A 749 -33.02 35.44 43.06
CA ASP A 749 -32.22 36.58 43.49
C ASP A 749 -32.21 37.73 42.49
N ILE A 750 -32.18 37.42 41.19
CA ILE A 750 -32.29 38.41 40.11
C ILE A 750 -33.66 39.07 40.12
N CYS A 751 -34.75 38.31 40.20
CA CYS A 751 -36.10 38.84 40.24
C CYS A 751 -36.29 39.74 41.49
N ARG A 752 -35.89 39.29 42.67
CA ARG A 752 -35.94 40.03 43.92
C ARG A 752 -35.17 41.36 43.85
N HIS A 753 -33.99 41.36 43.25
CA HIS A 753 -33.17 42.57 43.10
C HIS A 753 -33.83 43.54 42.08
N LEU A 754 -34.26 43.07 40.95
CA LEU A 754 -34.91 43.92 39.93
C LEU A 754 -36.20 44.53 40.43
N ALA A 755 -36.97 43.79 41.24
CA ALA A 755 -38.17 44.33 41.88
C ALA A 755 -37.88 45.51 42.82
N LYS A 756 -36.72 45.51 43.48
CA LYS A 756 -36.32 46.59 44.40
C LYS A 756 -35.67 47.79 43.70
N GLU A 757 -34.79 47.50 42.75
CA GLU A 757 -33.83 48.49 42.23
C GLU A 757 -34.19 48.98 40.81
N ASN A 758 -34.91 48.17 40.00
CA ASN A 758 -35.13 48.52 38.59
C ASN A 758 -36.40 47.94 38.01
N ALA A 759 -37.54 48.64 38.23
CA ALA A 759 -38.85 48.22 37.78
C ALA A 759 -38.96 48.08 36.25
N GLU A 760 -38.28 48.91 35.47
CA GLU A 760 -38.28 48.85 34.01
C GLU A 760 -37.60 47.55 33.45
N LEU A 761 -36.53 47.14 34.06
CA LEU A 761 -35.91 45.89 33.70
C LEU A 761 -36.71 44.68 34.10
N LEU A 762 -37.44 44.75 35.20
CA LEU A 762 -38.36 43.70 35.59
C LEU A 762 -39.53 43.60 34.61
N GLU A 763 -40.01 44.74 34.12
CA GLU A 763 -41.06 44.80 33.06
C GLU A 763 -40.53 44.11 31.76
N ASN A 764 -39.32 44.43 31.35
CA ASN A 764 -38.68 43.81 30.17
C ASN A 764 -38.48 42.31 30.35
N LEU A 765 -38.07 41.88 31.53
CA LEU A 765 -37.94 40.45 31.87
C LEU A 765 -39.31 39.75 31.79
N TYR A 766 -40.35 40.36 32.35
CA TYR A 766 -41.71 39.84 32.28
C TYR A 766 -42.21 39.69 30.83
N LYS A 767 -42.07 40.75 30.04
CA LYS A 767 -42.48 40.75 28.62
C LYS A 767 -41.77 39.64 27.83
N SER A 768 -40.44 39.48 28.06
CA SER A 768 -39.65 38.40 27.43
C SER A 768 -40.15 37.02 27.90
N THR A 769 -40.49 36.87 29.18
CA THR A 769 -40.95 35.60 29.74
C THR A 769 -42.30 35.16 29.10
N ILE A 770 -43.24 36.09 28.94
CA ILE A 770 -44.53 35.81 28.30
C ILE A 770 -44.37 35.39 26.83
N MET A 771 -43.40 35.94 26.11
CA MET A 771 -43.15 35.52 24.72
C MET A 771 -42.75 34.03 24.64
N TYR A 772 -42.07 33.49 25.64
CA TYR A 772 -41.69 32.09 25.65
C TYR A 772 -42.85 31.12 26.02
N PHE A 773 -44.02 31.60 26.39
CA PHE A 773 -45.22 30.76 26.57
C PHE A 773 -45.66 30.13 25.24
N PHE A 774 -45.25 30.71 24.13
CA PHE A 774 -45.53 30.23 22.76
C PHE A 774 -44.36 29.51 22.13
N SER A 775 -43.31 29.21 22.89
CA SER A 775 -42.20 28.44 22.38
C SER A 775 -42.66 27.04 21.91
N ARG A 776 -42.08 26.53 20.83
CA ARG A 776 -42.36 25.18 20.35
C ARG A 776 -41.86 24.09 21.33
N TRP A 777 -40.98 24.43 22.26
CA TRP A 777 -40.38 23.51 23.21
C TRP A 777 -41.11 23.53 24.54
N GLU A 778 -41.66 22.38 24.94
CA GLU A 778 -42.43 22.22 26.18
C GLU A 778 -41.62 22.65 27.44
N GLU A 779 -40.35 22.31 27.48
CA GLU A 779 -39.46 22.66 28.60
C GLU A 779 -39.31 24.17 28.75
N ILE A 780 -39.22 24.91 27.64
CA ILE A 780 -39.13 26.38 27.66
C ILE A 780 -40.44 26.98 28.10
N ARG A 781 -41.59 26.46 27.66
CA ARG A 781 -42.90 26.92 28.08
C ARG A 781 -43.09 26.70 29.59
N ALA A 782 -42.75 25.52 30.12
CA ALA A 782 -42.83 25.20 31.54
C ALA A 782 -42.00 26.15 32.41
N VAL A 783 -40.76 26.38 32.04
CA VAL A 783 -39.84 27.25 32.80
C VAL A 783 -40.26 28.71 32.70
N ALA A 784 -40.79 29.15 31.58
CA ALA A 784 -41.36 30.51 31.45
C ALA A 784 -42.59 30.70 32.36
N ALA A 785 -43.44 29.70 32.42
CA ALA A 785 -44.58 29.72 33.33
C ALA A 785 -44.11 29.83 34.80
N LYS A 786 -43.14 29.04 35.21
CA LYS A 786 -42.55 29.09 36.57
C LYS A 786 -41.92 30.45 36.88
N LEU A 787 -41.15 31.02 35.94
CA LEU A 787 -40.53 32.34 36.11
C LEU A 787 -41.57 33.46 36.23
N ALA A 788 -42.65 33.39 35.46
CA ALA A 788 -43.76 34.35 35.61
C ALA A 788 -44.34 34.32 37.01
N GLY A 789 -44.47 33.13 37.64
CA GLY A 789 -44.84 32.97 39.05
C GLY A 789 -43.83 33.65 40.00
N ILE A 790 -42.56 33.39 39.82
CA ILE A 790 -41.51 34.00 40.66
C ILE A 790 -41.48 35.53 40.53
N ILE A 791 -41.70 36.08 39.34
CA ILE A 791 -41.75 37.52 39.13
C ILE A 791 -42.94 38.11 39.94
N LEU A 792 -44.10 37.46 39.88
CA LEU A 792 -45.26 37.89 40.64
C LEU A 792 -45.11 37.83 42.14
N GLU A 793 -44.51 36.76 42.69
CA GLU A 793 -44.25 36.57 44.11
C GLU A 793 -43.38 37.68 44.66
N HIS A 794 -42.44 38.23 43.92
CA HIS A 794 -41.50 39.22 44.33
C HIS A 794 -41.86 40.65 43.90
N THR A 795 -43.04 40.85 43.26
CA THR A 795 -43.50 42.13 42.73
C THR A 795 -44.58 42.76 43.66
N ASP A 796 -44.34 43.99 44.03
CA ASP A 796 -45.39 44.76 44.73
C ASP A 796 -46.48 45.22 43.75
N ARG A 797 -47.66 44.59 43.78
CA ARG A 797 -48.72 44.78 42.85
C ARG A 797 -49.20 46.24 42.78
N GLN A 798 -49.07 47.02 43.84
CA GLN A 798 -49.49 48.41 43.87
C GLN A 798 -48.51 49.35 43.16
N ARG A 799 -47.24 48.96 43.05
CA ARG A 799 -46.24 49.77 42.43
C ARG A 799 -46.03 49.49 40.90
N MET A 800 -46.53 48.38 40.42
CA MET A 800 -46.25 47.91 39.05
C MET A 800 -47.46 48.08 38.12
N LYS A 801 -47.75 49.31 37.67
CA LYS A 801 -48.88 49.65 36.78
C LYS A 801 -48.84 48.93 35.39
N TRP A 802 -47.69 48.42 34.97
CA TRP A 802 -47.49 47.70 33.71
C TRP A 802 -47.93 46.22 33.78
N LEU A 803 -48.14 45.67 34.98
CA LEU A 803 -48.52 44.29 35.16
C LEU A 803 -50.03 44.12 34.90
N ASN A 804 -50.36 43.56 33.73
CA ASN A 804 -51.72 43.14 33.42
C ASN A 804 -51.91 41.71 33.95
N LEU A 805 -52.48 41.63 35.16
CA LEU A 805 -52.71 40.36 35.84
C LEU A 805 -53.71 39.49 35.09
N ASP A 806 -54.74 40.11 34.49
CA ASP A 806 -55.82 39.38 33.78
C ASP A 806 -55.24 38.74 32.51
N HIS A 807 -54.36 39.44 31.80
CA HIS A 807 -53.65 38.88 30.62
C HIS A 807 -52.78 37.71 31.02
N LEU A 808 -52.05 37.81 32.13
CA LEU A 808 -51.19 36.71 32.61
C LEU A 808 -52.06 35.52 33.04
N LEU A 809 -53.15 35.73 33.78
CA LEU A 809 -54.03 34.64 34.17
C LEU A 809 -54.65 33.94 32.97
N MET A 810 -55.07 34.68 31.94
CA MET A 810 -55.57 34.08 30.68
C MET A 810 -54.46 33.28 29.99
N SER A 811 -53.26 33.80 29.94
CA SER A 811 -52.09 33.10 29.31
C SER A 811 -51.73 31.83 30.05
N LEU A 812 -51.72 31.82 31.38
CA LEU A 812 -51.50 30.62 32.20
C LEU A 812 -52.64 29.61 32.09
N GLN A 813 -53.90 30.08 32.00
CA GLN A 813 -55.04 29.21 31.71
C GLN A 813 -54.97 28.55 30.33
N PHE A 814 -54.43 29.25 29.35
CA PHE A 814 -54.08 28.65 28.05
C PHE A 814 -53.01 27.53 28.19
N LEU A 815 -51.96 27.78 28.99
CA LEU A 815 -50.93 26.77 29.25
C LEU A 815 -51.44 25.59 30.09
N LYS A 816 -52.50 25.74 30.89
CA LYS A 816 -53.16 24.61 31.56
C LYS A 816 -53.79 23.61 30.58
N LYS A 817 -54.05 24.03 29.33
CA LYS A 817 -54.53 23.18 28.23
C LYS A 817 -53.41 22.82 27.22
N ASP A 818 -52.15 23.00 27.60
CA ASP A 818 -51.00 22.68 26.76
C ASP A 818 -50.96 21.20 26.38
N PRO A 819 -50.50 20.80 25.19
CA PRO A 819 -50.32 19.40 24.83
C PRO A 819 -49.41 18.62 25.79
N SER A 820 -48.47 19.28 26.46
CA SER A 820 -47.54 18.66 27.39
C SER A 820 -48.03 18.63 28.83
N PRO A 821 -48.10 17.43 29.48
CA PRO A 821 -48.45 17.29 30.87
C PRO A 821 -47.54 18.07 31.84
N SER A 822 -46.26 18.21 31.48
CA SER A 822 -45.26 18.96 32.25
C SER A 822 -45.60 20.44 32.30
N VAL A 823 -46.03 21.04 31.21
CA VAL A 823 -46.46 22.45 31.11
C VAL A 823 -47.76 22.65 31.85
N GLN A 824 -48.72 21.73 31.69
CA GLN A 824 -50.03 21.77 32.39
C GLN A 824 -49.80 21.78 33.92
N LEU A 825 -48.94 20.92 34.44
CA LEU A 825 -48.62 20.81 35.84
C LEU A 825 -48.10 22.13 36.39
N VAL A 826 -47.02 22.65 35.77
CA VAL A 826 -46.38 23.91 36.18
C VAL A 826 -47.36 25.10 36.09
N ALA A 827 -48.10 25.20 35.03
CA ALA A 827 -49.13 26.27 34.87
C ALA A 827 -50.20 26.19 35.96
N THR A 828 -50.60 24.97 36.35
CA THR A 828 -51.58 24.74 37.41
C THR A 828 -50.98 25.11 38.78
N GLU A 829 -49.76 24.73 39.11
CA GLU A 829 -49.05 25.12 40.33
C GLU A 829 -48.97 26.64 40.43
N VAL A 830 -48.46 27.32 39.38
CA VAL A 830 -48.34 28.78 39.36
C VAL A 830 -49.73 29.48 39.52
N LEU A 831 -50.78 28.96 38.89
CA LEU A 831 -52.13 29.52 39.07
C LEU A 831 -52.61 29.37 40.50
N ASN A 832 -52.38 28.23 41.15
CA ASN A 832 -52.77 28.00 42.55
C ASN A 832 -52.03 28.93 43.52
N ASP A 833 -50.72 29.19 43.24
CA ASP A 833 -49.85 30.10 44.04
C ASP A 833 -50.31 31.56 43.89
N ILE A 834 -50.76 31.96 42.71
CA ILE A 834 -51.25 33.35 42.43
C ILE A 834 -52.61 33.61 42.99
N CYS A 835 -53.53 32.65 42.96
CA CYS A 835 -54.93 32.76 43.40
C CYS A 835 -55.31 31.65 44.38
N PRO A 836 -54.74 31.63 45.63
CA PRO A 836 -55.13 30.63 46.60
C PRO A 836 -56.63 30.83 47.02
N GLY A 837 -57.47 29.87 46.63
CA GLY A 837 -58.87 29.85 47.03
C GLY A 837 -59.92 30.26 46.01
N ARG A 838 -59.56 30.64 44.81
CA ARG A 838 -60.52 30.69 43.67
C ARG A 838 -60.44 29.31 42.93
N VAL A 839 -61.39 28.47 43.20
CA VAL A 839 -61.82 27.41 42.28
C VAL A 839 -62.36 28.15 41.06
N LEU A 840 -61.47 28.37 40.07
CA LEU A 840 -61.83 28.89 38.76
C LEU A 840 -62.65 27.79 38.10
N GLY A 841 -63.98 27.96 38.03
CA GLY A 841 -64.86 27.03 37.39
C GLY A 841 -64.46 26.67 35.96
N GLU A 842 -64.85 25.46 35.59
CA GLU A 842 -64.64 24.79 34.30
C GLU A 842 -64.82 25.66 33.11
#